data_34c436cf5c8e8661ab6a75871481e005
#
_entry.id   34c436cf5c8e8661ab6a75871481e005
#
_cell.length_a   1.000
_cell.length_b   1.000
_cell.length_c   1.000
_cell.angle_alpha   90.00
_cell.angle_beta   90.00
_cell.angle_gamma   90.00
#
_symmetry.space_group_name_H-M   'P 1'
#
loop_
_entity.id
_entity.type
_entity.pdbx_description
1 polymer ?
#
loop_
_entity_poly.entity_id
_entity_poly.type
_entity_poly.pdbx_seq_one_letter_code
_entity_poly.pdbx_strand_id
1 'polypeptide(L)'
;MYKTIFNKRESFKFSRFGNKGYSLFSCLGREVLIGTLSVATLTYAKADGISTRVEKVDSTMQTTGETVMLDEVDVTASRAPLTGGHAARIVNVLGRDEIAAAPVQSVNDLLKYAAGVDVRQRGPIGAQTDISIRGGTSEHIAVLLNGINICDPQTGHNALDLPVDISEIERIEVLEGPAGRAYGTSSLVGVINIVTKLGAKSSADVHAEGGSFGYLAAGGRVNLKQNKWNNQLSAGYTRSDGWLRSKSGRLNADYEGARAFYQGRYDDDHLTIGWHAGVSDKGWGSNTFYSLLSDEQYEHTTKYFTAVQAETKGGKFHFRPSIYWNRFQDRYEFYRGAPDKSPFNYNRTDVFGLNLNSWFDWILGRTAFGAEFRNEDLMSGNLGEPLDNPIHIHGTDRNYAYGLNRSNLSFYLEHNVILKRFTLSAGFTAVKNTWNEMPFKIYPGVDVSYRIGQNWKVFASYNMSLRMPSFTELYYSVDGHKADKYLKPEEMSAVEGGVRYVSEGITGTLSVYHHHGTNMIDWIMDTSLGEDAVWTSVNHAEINSTGFEASLKFRFASLLPRQDVLRTLNVSYSYIDQSQDKEPGVQSLYALEYLRHKLVAGLGLHIVSALNLNVNYRYQYRVGSYTDPQGVSVTYKPYSLVDARLSWDKSRYSVYVEANNLFDATYVDYGNVPQPGLWVMAGVRWNVW
;
A
#
# COMPACT_ATOMS: atom_id res chain seq x y z
N MET A 1 -34.84 29.84 -41.07
CA MET A 1 -35.87 29.32 -41.96
C MET A 1 -35.83 27.79 -41.86
N TYR A 2 -36.69 27.30 -41.08
CA TYR A 2 -37.77 26.33 -41.25
C TYR A 2 -37.43 25.03 -41.93
N LYS A 3 -37.49 23.98 -41.09
CA LYS A 3 -38.46 22.85 -41.08
C LYS A 3 -38.13 21.64 -41.95
N THR A 4 -38.06 20.54 -41.22
CA THR A 4 -38.79 19.27 -41.37
C THR A 4 -38.17 18.23 -42.29
N ILE A 5 -37.92 17.05 -41.80
CA ILE A 5 -38.65 15.84 -42.13
C ILE A 5 -38.37 14.72 -41.11
N PHE A 6 -39.44 14.19 -40.58
CA PHE A 6 -39.63 13.00 -39.75
C PHE A 6 -39.47 11.70 -40.56
N ASN A 7 -39.15 10.63 -39.82
CA ASN A 7 -39.36 9.20 -40.12
C ASN A 7 -38.28 8.44 -40.82
N LYS A 8 -37.59 7.62 -39.99
CA LYS A 8 -37.52 6.19 -40.31
C LYS A 8 -37.24 5.40 -39.02
N ARG A 9 -38.26 4.62 -38.60
CA ARG A 9 -38.11 3.49 -37.70
C ARG A 9 -37.21 2.47 -38.43
N GLU A 10 -36.05 2.18 -37.89
CA GLU A 10 -35.32 0.95 -38.16
C GLU A 10 -35.22 0.11 -36.88
N SER A 11 -35.77 -1.08 -37.02
CA SER A 11 -35.81 -2.14 -36.05
C SER A 11 -34.42 -2.51 -35.59
N PHE A 12 -34.20 -2.47 -34.26
CA PHE A 12 -33.03 -3.08 -33.63
C PHE A 12 -33.05 -4.61 -33.87
N LYS A 13 -32.25 -5.07 -34.80
CA LYS A 13 -31.85 -6.47 -34.86
C LYS A 13 -30.73 -6.66 -33.84
N PHE A 14 -31.02 -7.47 -32.83
CA PHE A 14 -29.99 -8.08 -32.01
C PHE A 14 -29.01 -8.86 -32.89
N SER A 15 -27.88 -8.29 -33.21
CA SER A 15 -26.76 -9.05 -33.74
C SER A 15 -26.01 -9.68 -32.56
N ARG A 16 -25.97 -11.00 -32.59
CA ARG A 16 -25.19 -11.85 -31.70
C ARG A 16 -23.79 -11.28 -31.56
N PHE A 17 -23.45 -10.83 -30.35
CA PHE A 17 -22.06 -10.66 -29.95
C PHE A 17 -21.41 -12.04 -29.92
N GLY A 18 -20.45 -12.23 -30.79
CA GLY A 18 -19.65 -13.43 -30.85
C GLY A 18 -18.87 -13.62 -29.54
N ASN A 19 -18.94 -14.81 -29.02
CA ASN A 19 -18.14 -15.35 -27.93
C ASN A 19 -16.65 -15.00 -28.11
N LYS A 20 -16.16 -14.04 -27.38
CA LYS A 20 -14.77 -13.95 -26.92
C LYS A 20 -14.79 -13.72 -25.42
N GLY A 21 -15.41 -14.65 -24.72
CA GLY A 21 -15.18 -14.85 -23.31
C GLY A 21 -13.80 -15.49 -23.15
N TYR A 22 -12.78 -14.69 -22.87
CA TYR A 22 -11.55 -15.23 -22.33
C TYR A 22 -11.88 -15.71 -20.91
N SER A 23 -12.01 -17.04 -20.76
CA SER A 23 -12.14 -17.68 -19.48
C SER A 23 -10.90 -17.34 -18.65
N LEU A 24 -11.11 -16.72 -17.51
CA LEU A 24 -10.09 -16.45 -16.48
C LEU A 24 -9.28 -17.70 -16.08
N PHE A 25 -9.79 -18.88 -16.40
CA PHE A 25 -9.18 -20.18 -16.08
C PHE A 25 -8.24 -20.73 -17.18
N SER A 26 -8.19 -20.14 -18.36
CA SER A 26 -7.34 -20.65 -19.44
C SER A 26 -5.92 -20.07 -19.46
N CYS A 27 -5.63 -19.00 -18.69
CA CYS A 27 -4.32 -18.38 -18.58
C CYS A 27 -3.50 -18.79 -17.35
N LEU A 28 -4.07 -19.57 -16.43
CA LEU A 28 -3.29 -20.22 -15.37
C LEU A 28 -2.50 -21.35 -16.03
N GLY A 29 -1.22 -21.09 -16.28
CA GLY A 29 -0.32 -22.07 -16.87
C GLY A 29 -0.37 -23.40 -16.13
N ARG A 30 -0.41 -24.46 -16.93
CA ARG A 30 -0.56 -25.87 -16.50
C ARG A 30 0.42 -26.32 -15.40
N GLU A 31 1.43 -25.52 -15.11
CA GLU A 31 2.53 -25.86 -14.18
C GLU A 31 2.28 -25.39 -12.72
N VAL A 32 1.41 -24.40 -12.49
CA VAL A 32 1.11 -23.93 -11.13
C VAL A 32 0.00 -24.76 -10.47
N LEU A 33 -0.85 -25.43 -11.27
CA LEU A 33 -1.98 -26.24 -10.74
C LEU A 33 -1.55 -27.63 -10.21
N ILE A 34 -0.38 -28.13 -10.62
CA ILE A 34 0.08 -29.49 -10.23
C ILE A 34 0.71 -29.49 -8.85
N GLY A 35 1.27 -28.38 -8.39
CA GLY A 35 1.92 -28.28 -7.07
C GLY A 35 0.96 -28.10 -5.89
N THR A 36 -0.24 -27.55 -6.11
CA THR A 36 -1.18 -27.21 -5.04
C THR A 36 -2.30 -28.23 -4.83
N LEU A 37 -2.59 -29.08 -5.82
CA LEU A 37 -3.63 -30.12 -5.68
C LEU A 37 -3.19 -31.39 -4.94
N SER A 38 -1.88 -31.62 -4.75
CA SER A 38 -1.37 -32.82 -4.10
C SER A 38 -1.51 -32.85 -2.58
N VAL A 39 -1.86 -31.73 -1.95
CA VAL A 39 -2.06 -31.66 -0.48
C VAL A 39 -3.54 -31.78 -0.08
N ALA A 40 -4.48 -31.62 -1.01
CA ALA A 40 -5.91 -31.60 -0.70
C ALA A 40 -6.63 -32.96 -0.76
N THR A 41 -5.97 -34.04 -1.17
CA THR A 41 -6.62 -35.34 -1.40
C THR A 41 -6.37 -36.41 -0.33
N LEU A 42 -5.87 -36.06 0.85
CA LEU A 42 -5.52 -37.04 1.90
C LEU A 42 -6.34 -36.94 3.19
N THR A 43 -7.64 -36.58 3.14
CA THR A 43 -8.50 -36.73 4.33
C THR A 43 -9.94 -37.07 3.98
N TYR A 44 -10.16 -38.25 3.44
CA TYR A 44 -11.44 -38.96 3.61
C TYR A 44 -11.15 -40.31 4.24
N ALA A 45 -11.10 -40.34 5.57
CA ALA A 45 -11.21 -41.58 6.34
C ALA A 45 -12.25 -41.35 7.42
N LYS A 46 -13.34 -42.15 7.32
CA LYS A 46 -14.38 -42.25 8.32
C LYS A 46 -13.82 -42.61 9.69
N ALA A 47 -14.32 -41.96 10.72
CA ALA A 47 -14.26 -42.46 12.08
C ALA A 47 -15.67 -42.42 12.69
N ASP A 48 -16.25 -43.61 12.85
CA ASP A 48 -17.43 -43.89 13.67
C ASP A 48 -17.08 -43.78 15.15
N GLY A 49 -17.95 -43.12 15.86
CA GLY A 49 -18.40 -43.34 17.23
C GLY A 49 -17.38 -43.53 18.36
N ILE A 50 -17.30 -42.56 19.26
CA ILE A 50 -17.28 -42.86 20.72
C ILE A 50 -17.94 -41.63 21.44
N SER A 51 -19.02 -41.96 22.16
CA SER A 51 -19.70 -41.13 23.14
C SER A 51 -18.88 -41.06 24.41
N THR A 52 -18.58 -39.86 24.90
CA THR A 52 -18.33 -39.69 26.36
C THR A 52 -18.63 -38.26 26.82
N ARG A 53 -19.66 -38.21 27.64
CA ARG A 53 -19.83 -37.45 28.89
C ARG A 53 -19.48 -35.97 28.90
N VAL A 54 -20.51 -35.17 28.82
CA VAL A 54 -20.53 -33.73 29.14
C VAL A 54 -20.40 -33.53 30.64
N GLU A 55 -19.30 -33.02 31.11
CA GLU A 55 -19.24 -32.31 32.39
C GLU A 55 -19.65 -30.84 32.18
N LYS A 56 -20.73 -30.47 32.87
CA LYS A 56 -21.16 -29.08 33.02
C LYS A 56 -20.08 -28.32 33.77
N VAL A 57 -19.39 -27.42 33.12
CA VAL A 57 -18.68 -26.34 33.79
C VAL A 57 -19.59 -25.11 33.80
N ASP A 58 -19.85 -24.64 34.99
CA ASP A 58 -20.71 -23.53 35.33
C ASP A 58 -20.26 -22.23 34.59
N SER A 59 -21.15 -21.70 33.74
CA SER A 59 -20.92 -20.46 33.03
C SER A 59 -21.38 -19.26 33.87
N THR A 60 -20.51 -18.81 34.75
CA THR A 60 -20.55 -17.43 35.23
C THR A 60 -19.19 -16.78 35.01
N MET A 61 -18.83 -16.58 33.74
CA MET A 61 -17.88 -15.55 33.36
C MET A 61 -18.66 -14.33 32.90
N GLN A 62 -18.69 -13.35 33.76
CA GLN A 62 -18.97 -11.96 33.39
C GLN A 62 -18.01 -11.60 32.26
N THR A 63 -18.58 -11.31 31.09
CA THR A 63 -17.88 -10.63 29.99
C THR A 63 -17.54 -9.22 30.45
N THR A 64 -16.44 -9.05 31.17
CA THR A 64 -15.70 -7.81 31.16
C THR A 64 -15.09 -7.73 29.78
N GLY A 65 -15.65 -6.88 28.93
CA GLY A 65 -15.05 -6.53 27.64
C GLY A 65 -13.69 -5.89 27.90
N GLU A 66 -12.65 -6.69 27.96
CA GLU A 66 -11.28 -6.20 27.83
C GLU A 66 -11.13 -5.63 26.43
N THR A 67 -11.22 -4.32 26.33
CA THR A 67 -10.81 -3.57 25.15
C THR A 67 -9.32 -3.82 25.00
N VAL A 68 -8.92 -4.65 24.04
CA VAL A 68 -7.52 -4.84 23.68
C VAL A 68 -6.98 -3.45 23.32
N MET A 69 -6.14 -2.91 24.18
CA MET A 69 -5.50 -1.62 23.92
C MET A 69 -4.56 -1.81 22.75
N LEU A 70 -4.57 -0.89 21.75
CA LEU A 70 -3.66 -0.93 20.59
C LEU A 70 -2.18 -1.06 20.98
N ASP A 71 -1.84 -0.72 22.23
CA ASP A 71 -0.51 -0.93 22.79
C ASP A 71 -0.16 -2.40 23.08
N GLU A 72 -1.13 -3.30 23.05
CA GLU A 72 -0.93 -4.75 23.27
C GLU A 72 -0.76 -5.54 21.95
N VAL A 73 -0.96 -4.88 20.81
CA VAL A 73 -0.77 -5.50 19.49
C VAL A 73 0.70 -5.45 19.09
N ASP A 74 1.26 -6.57 18.62
CA ASP A 74 2.57 -6.61 18.02
C ASP A 74 2.61 -5.75 16.75
N VAL A 75 3.60 -4.86 16.66
CA VAL A 75 3.74 -3.92 15.55
C VAL A 75 5.09 -4.08 14.84
N THR A 76 5.16 -3.56 13.63
CA THR A 76 6.30 -3.69 12.71
C THR A 76 7.49 -2.78 13.03
N ALA A 77 7.66 -2.32 14.26
CA ALA A 77 8.76 -1.38 14.60
C ALA A 77 10.12 -2.04 14.84
N SER A 78 10.20 -3.37 14.90
CA SER A 78 11.39 -4.13 15.28
C SER A 78 11.48 -5.46 14.53
N ARG A 79 12.67 -5.99 14.37
CA ARG A 79 12.91 -7.34 13.81
C ARG A 79 12.35 -8.46 14.70
N ALA A 80 12.30 -8.27 16.00
CA ALA A 80 11.57 -9.15 16.91
C ALA A 80 10.19 -8.58 17.22
N PRO A 81 9.16 -9.40 17.38
CA PRO A 81 7.85 -8.92 17.79
C PRO A 81 7.93 -8.14 19.08
N LEU A 82 7.42 -6.91 19.08
CA LEU A 82 7.26 -6.06 20.23
C LEU A 82 5.84 -5.51 20.22
N THR A 83 5.18 -5.52 21.36
CA THR A 83 3.89 -4.82 21.49
C THR A 83 4.08 -3.32 21.29
N GLY A 84 3.07 -2.62 20.78
CA GLY A 84 3.13 -1.17 20.56
C GLY A 84 3.51 -0.41 21.84
N GLY A 85 3.14 -0.94 23.00
CA GLY A 85 3.54 -0.42 24.30
C GLY A 85 5.04 -0.50 24.59
N HIS A 86 5.72 -1.56 24.17
CA HIS A 86 7.15 -1.78 24.37
C HIS A 86 8.00 -1.35 23.17
N ALA A 87 7.42 -1.13 22.01
CA ALA A 87 8.15 -0.58 20.87
C ALA A 87 8.72 0.79 21.24
N ALA A 88 10.01 1.03 21.02
CA ALA A 88 10.61 2.32 21.33
C ALA A 88 10.09 3.42 20.37
N ARG A 89 9.89 3.10 19.09
CA ARG A 89 9.25 3.98 18.10
C ARG A 89 7.73 3.90 18.14
N ILE A 90 7.07 4.92 17.62
CA ILE A 90 5.62 4.93 17.45
C ILE A 90 5.27 4.42 16.04
N VAL A 91 4.28 3.54 15.98
CA VAL A 91 3.66 3.07 14.73
C VAL A 91 2.23 3.60 14.72
N ASN A 92 1.85 4.27 13.65
CA ASN A 92 0.48 4.70 13.42
C ASN A 92 -0.33 3.52 12.89
N VAL A 93 -1.44 3.20 13.54
CA VAL A 93 -2.29 2.07 13.18
C VAL A 93 -3.68 2.56 12.79
N LEU A 94 -4.10 2.23 11.57
CA LEU A 94 -5.48 2.29 11.13
C LEU A 94 -6.12 0.93 11.42
N GLY A 95 -6.96 0.89 12.42
CA GLY A 95 -7.57 -0.35 12.89
C GLY A 95 -8.84 -0.73 12.12
N ARG A 96 -9.36 -1.92 12.40
CA ARG A 96 -10.51 -2.51 11.71
C ARG A 96 -11.75 -1.61 11.70
N ASP A 97 -12.06 -0.98 12.84
CA ASP A 97 -13.26 -0.14 12.97
C ASP A 97 -13.12 1.15 12.14
N GLU A 98 -11.93 1.75 12.09
CA GLU A 98 -11.64 2.92 11.27
C GLU A 98 -11.73 2.57 9.77
N ILE A 99 -11.21 1.41 9.38
CA ILE A 99 -11.29 0.90 8.00
C ILE A 99 -12.75 0.65 7.58
N ALA A 100 -13.54 0.02 8.45
CA ALA A 100 -14.94 -0.28 8.17
C ALA A 100 -15.85 0.95 8.08
N ALA A 101 -15.47 2.02 8.80
CA ALA A 101 -16.20 3.29 8.85
C ALA A 101 -15.83 4.25 7.71
N ALA A 102 -14.69 4.05 7.07
CA ALA A 102 -14.18 4.95 6.05
C ALA A 102 -14.98 4.87 4.73
N PRO A 103 -15.32 6.01 4.10
CA PRO A 103 -15.95 6.06 2.78
C PRO A 103 -14.87 5.91 1.68
N VAL A 104 -14.48 4.66 1.40
CA VAL A 104 -13.32 4.35 0.54
C VAL A 104 -13.59 3.15 -0.37
N GLN A 105 -13.05 3.19 -1.59
CA GLN A 105 -13.19 2.15 -2.61
C GLN A 105 -11.95 1.29 -2.77
N SER A 106 -10.80 1.76 -2.27
CA SER A 106 -9.51 1.07 -2.40
C SER A 106 -8.66 1.20 -1.14
N VAL A 107 -7.65 0.36 -1.01
CA VAL A 107 -6.64 0.46 0.07
C VAL A 107 -5.90 1.81 0.00
N ASN A 108 -5.69 2.32 -1.20
CA ASN A 108 -5.05 3.62 -1.43
C ASN A 108 -5.85 4.76 -0.80
N ASP A 109 -7.18 4.68 -0.88
CA ASP A 109 -8.05 5.71 -0.29
C ASP A 109 -8.00 5.73 1.23
N LEU A 110 -7.81 4.55 1.87
CA LEU A 110 -7.62 4.47 3.32
C LEU A 110 -6.42 5.29 3.79
N LEU A 111 -5.32 5.29 3.03
CA LEU A 111 -4.11 6.03 3.37
C LEU A 111 -4.28 7.54 3.26
N LYS A 112 -5.30 8.03 2.54
CA LYS A 112 -5.65 9.46 2.51
C LYS A 112 -6.02 10.01 3.88
N TYR A 113 -6.47 9.15 4.79
CA TYR A 113 -6.84 9.51 6.17
C TYR A 113 -5.70 9.37 7.18
N ALA A 114 -4.53 8.89 6.77
CA ALA A 114 -3.30 8.96 7.57
C ALA A 114 -2.62 10.33 7.39
N ALA A 115 -2.31 11.04 8.48
CA ALA A 115 -1.81 12.42 8.40
C ALA A 115 -0.44 12.53 7.73
N GLY A 116 0.51 11.67 8.11
CA GLY A 116 1.87 11.68 7.57
C GLY A 116 2.01 11.12 6.16
N VAL A 117 0.91 10.61 5.56
CA VAL A 117 0.92 9.99 4.24
C VAL A 117 0.25 10.90 3.22
N ASP A 118 0.96 11.27 2.18
CA ASP A 118 0.42 11.91 0.99
C ASP A 118 0.06 10.84 -0.05
N VAL A 119 -1.14 10.91 -0.60
CA VAL A 119 -1.66 9.97 -1.60
C VAL A 119 -2.09 10.74 -2.83
N ARG A 120 -1.39 10.58 -3.93
CA ARG A 120 -1.65 11.22 -5.21
C ARG A 120 -2.19 10.20 -6.20
N GLN A 121 -3.45 10.32 -6.56
CA GLN A 121 -4.06 9.45 -7.55
C GLN A 121 -3.76 9.94 -8.96
N ARG A 122 -3.21 9.04 -9.76
CA ARG A 122 -2.88 9.27 -11.16
C ARG A 122 -3.92 8.72 -12.12
N GLY A 123 -4.80 7.86 -11.69
CA GLY A 123 -5.83 7.24 -12.49
C GLY A 123 -7.12 7.04 -11.71
N PRO A 124 -8.17 6.47 -12.32
CA PRO A 124 -9.42 6.17 -11.64
C PRO A 124 -9.19 5.12 -10.56
N ILE A 125 -9.95 5.21 -9.50
CA ILE A 125 -10.17 4.25 -8.40
C ILE A 125 -8.94 3.38 -8.08
N GLY A 126 -7.86 4.00 -7.59
CA GLY A 126 -6.68 3.26 -7.15
C GLY A 126 -5.90 2.55 -8.27
N ALA A 127 -6.11 2.95 -9.52
CA ALA A 127 -5.40 2.40 -10.68
C ALA A 127 -3.89 2.55 -10.51
N GLN A 128 -3.41 3.77 -10.44
CA GLN A 128 -2.05 4.09 -10.09
C GLN A 128 -2.05 5.18 -9.03
N THR A 129 -1.24 5.01 -8.00
CA THR A 129 -1.21 5.91 -6.85
C THR A 129 0.20 6.11 -6.36
N ASP A 130 0.66 7.33 -6.40
CA ASP A 130 1.90 7.71 -5.74
C ASP A 130 1.65 7.94 -4.26
N ILE A 131 2.52 7.37 -3.45
CA ILE A 131 2.51 7.56 -2.01
C ILE A 131 3.77 8.32 -1.62
N SER A 132 3.62 9.27 -0.71
CA SER A 132 4.75 9.95 -0.10
C SER A 132 4.59 9.95 1.42
N ILE A 133 5.68 9.76 2.12
CA ILE A 133 5.77 9.94 3.58
C ILE A 133 6.85 10.98 3.82
N ARG A 134 6.53 12.04 4.58
CA ARG A 134 7.48 13.06 5.01
C ARG A 134 8.34 13.65 3.86
N GLY A 135 7.71 13.88 2.71
CA GLY A 135 8.36 14.48 1.54
C GLY A 135 9.18 13.51 0.67
N GLY A 136 9.23 12.22 1.00
CA GLY A 136 9.79 11.19 0.12
C GLY A 136 8.84 10.83 -1.01
N THR A 137 9.27 9.93 -1.91
CA THR A 137 8.49 9.41 -3.04
C THR A 137 8.03 7.97 -2.79
N SER A 138 7.24 7.40 -3.70
CA SER A 138 6.82 6.00 -3.64
C SER A 138 8.00 5.02 -3.64
N GLU A 139 9.11 5.39 -4.25
CA GLU A 139 10.35 4.60 -4.28
C GLU A 139 11.01 4.47 -2.91
N HIS A 140 10.74 5.42 -1.99
CA HIS A 140 11.36 5.52 -0.67
C HIS A 140 10.61 4.76 0.42
N ILE A 141 9.47 4.14 0.09
CA ILE A 141 8.56 3.51 1.04
C ILE A 141 8.53 2.00 0.81
N ALA A 142 8.81 1.23 1.86
CA ALA A 142 8.57 -0.20 1.80
C ALA A 142 7.09 -0.50 2.03
N VAL A 143 6.46 -1.21 1.09
CA VAL A 143 5.10 -1.73 1.23
C VAL A 143 5.16 -3.22 1.52
N LEU A 144 4.48 -3.63 2.58
CA LEU A 144 4.47 -5.01 3.05
C LEU A 144 3.04 -5.56 3.05
N LEU A 145 2.91 -6.83 2.70
CA LEU A 145 1.70 -7.62 2.92
C LEU A 145 2.00 -8.71 3.94
N ASN A 146 1.39 -8.62 5.12
CA ASN A 146 1.66 -9.53 6.25
C ASN A 146 3.16 -9.62 6.64
N GLY A 147 3.87 -8.47 6.55
CA GLY A 147 5.30 -8.39 6.85
C GLY A 147 6.23 -8.82 5.71
N ILE A 148 5.71 -9.25 4.56
CA ILE A 148 6.49 -9.61 3.37
C ILE A 148 6.59 -8.42 2.42
N ASN A 149 7.79 -8.08 2.01
CA ASN A 149 8.04 -6.96 1.09
C ASN A 149 7.49 -7.29 -0.31
N ILE A 150 6.60 -6.41 -0.81
CA ILE A 150 5.93 -6.54 -2.12
C ILE A 150 6.30 -5.39 -3.08
N CYS A 151 7.35 -4.63 -2.79
CA CYS A 151 7.80 -3.55 -3.66
C CYS A 151 8.34 -4.10 -4.99
N ASP A 152 7.95 -3.43 -6.07
CA ASP A 152 8.46 -3.67 -7.42
C ASP A 152 9.79 -2.91 -7.61
N PRO A 153 10.89 -3.58 -7.97
CA PRO A 153 12.16 -2.92 -8.20
C PRO A 153 12.21 -2.11 -9.51
N GLN A 154 11.22 -2.25 -10.39
CA GLN A 154 11.11 -1.47 -11.60
C GLN A 154 10.69 -0.04 -11.29
N THR A 155 9.62 0.10 -10.50
CA THR A 155 9.02 1.40 -10.15
C THR A 155 8.17 1.32 -8.87
N GLY A 156 8.18 2.37 -8.05
CA GLY A 156 7.34 2.49 -6.87
C GLY A 156 5.87 2.87 -7.14
N HIS A 157 5.53 3.29 -8.36
CA HIS A 157 4.21 3.83 -8.69
C HIS A 157 3.06 2.83 -8.50
N ASN A 158 3.32 1.53 -8.62
CA ASN A 158 2.33 0.46 -8.47
C ASN A 158 2.43 -0.27 -7.12
N ALA A 159 3.03 0.35 -6.10
CA ALA A 159 3.33 -0.30 -4.82
C ALA A 159 2.07 -0.79 -4.07
N LEU A 160 0.92 -0.14 -4.25
CA LEU A 160 -0.35 -0.50 -3.62
C LEU A 160 -1.31 -1.29 -4.54
N ASP A 161 -0.81 -1.87 -5.61
CA ASP A 161 -1.58 -2.82 -6.41
C ASP A 161 -1.61 -4.18 -5.70
N LEU A 162 -2.66 -4.40 -4.93
CA LEU A 162 -2.76 -5.50 -3.97
C LEU A 162 -3.83 -6.51 -4.39
N PRO A 163 -3.62 -7.80 -4.12
CA PRO A 163 -4.60 -8.85 -4.41
C PRO A 163 -5.74 -8.93 -3.37
N VAL A 164 -5.73 -8.05 -2.36
CA VAL A 164 -6.62 -8.12 -1.20
C VAL A 164 -7.77 -7.12 -1.30
N ASP A 165 -8.93 -7.49 -0.77
CA ASP A 165 -10.08 -6.61 -0.59
C ASP A 165 -9.95 -5.81 0.72
N ILE A 166 -10.53 -4.60 0.77
CA ILE A 166 -10.56 -3.77 1.98
C ILE A 166 -11.19 -4.56 3.15
N SER A 167 -12.19 -5.40 2.88
CA SER A 167 -12.86 -6.20 3.88
C SER A 167 -11.96 -7.25 4.53
N GLU A 168 -10.82 -7.59 3.93
CA GLU A 168 -9.85 -8.57 4.45
C GLU A 168 -8.79 -7.93 5.33
N ILE A 169 -8.66 -6.61 5.30
CA ILE A 169 -7.64 -5.91 6.07
C ILE A 169 -8.06 -5.86 7.54
N GLU A 170 -7.17 -6.32 8.40
CA GLU A 170 -7.31 -6.19 9.86
C GLU A 170 -6.85 -4.83 10.34
N ARG A 171 -5.71 -4.40 9.81
CA ARG A 171 -5.12 -3.10 10.11
C ARG A 171 -4.09 -2.71 9.07
N ILE A 172 -3.82 -1.42 8.99
CA ILE A 172 -2.68 -0.87 8.26
C ILE A 172 -1.75 -0.21 9.27
N GLU A 173 -0.50 -0.61 9.26
CA GLU A 173 0.54 -0.05 10.12
C GLU A 173 1.42 0.87 9.30
N VAL A 174 1.60 2.11 9.75
CA VAL A 174 2.47 3.09 9.12
C VAL A 174 3.60 3.42 10.09
N LEU A 175 4.81 3.01 9.74
CA LEU A 175 6.04 3.38 10.45
C LEU A 175 6.70 4.49 9.66
N GLU A 176 6.76 5.67 10.22
CA GLU A 176 7.33 6.85 9.60
C GLU A 176 8.81 7.00 9.95
N GLY A 177 9.61 7.56 9.01
CA GLY A 177 11.06 7.70 9.12
C GLY A 177 11.84 6.44 8.75
N PRO A 178 13.18 6.56 8.62
CA PRO A 178 14.06 5.47 8.17
C PRO A 178 13.88 4.19 8.97
N ALA A 179 13.69 3.08 8.27
CA ALA A 179 13.41 1.78 8.88
C ALA A 179 14.35 0.66 8.37
N GLY A 180 15.51 1.01 7.80
CA GLY A 180 16.48 0.06 7.24
C GLY A 180 16.90 -1.03 8.21
N ARG A 181 17.01 -0.73 9.50
CA ARG A 181 17.32 -1.71 10.55
C ARG A 181 16.28 -2.83 10.63
N ALA A 182 14.99 -2.49 10.48
CA ALA A 182 13.90 -3.47 10.54
C ALA A 182 13.58 -4.08 9.17
N TYR A 183 13.73 -3.35 8.07
CA TYR A 183 13.22 -3.76 6.75
C TYR A 183 14.24 -3.67 5.61
N GLY A 184 15.53 -3.45 5.92
CA GLY A 184 16.60 -3.45 4.92
C GLY A 184 16.48 -2.32 3.90
N THR A 185 16.74 -2.63 2.64
CA THR A 185 16.61 -1.70 1.51
C THR A 185 15.15 -1.38 1.22
N SER A 186 14.86 -0.24 0.60
CA SER A 186 13.51 0.25 0.22
C SER A 186 12.68 0.90 1.33
N SER A 187 13.21 1.05 2.56
CA SER A 187 12.51 1.71 3.67
C SER A 187 13.21 3.02 4.08
N LEU A 188 13.43 3.90 3.09
CA LEU A 188 14.20 5.14 3.27
C LEU A 188 13.47 6.14 4.17
N VAL A 189 12.17 6.37 3.94
CA VAL A 189 11.35 7.34 4.67
C VAL A 189 10.21 6.71 5.46
N GLY A 190 9.94 5.42 5.28
CA GLY A 190 8.89 4.74 6.02
C GLY A 190 8.53 3.36 5.50
N VAL A 191 7.58 2.75 6.22
CA VAL A 191 7.03 1.42 5.90
C VAL A 191 5.52 1.46 6.06
N ILE A 192 4.80 0.87 5.12
CA ILE A 192 3.37 0.60 5.20
C ILE A 192 3.19 -0.91 5.21
N ASN A 193 2.69 -1.46 6.32
CA ASN A 193 2.39 -2.88 6.42
C ASN A 193 0.88 -3.12 6.44
N ILE A 194 0.38 -3.84 5.44
CA ILE A 194 -1.00 -4.22 5.32
C ILE A 194 -1.16 -5.60 5.91
N VAL A 195 -1.87 -5.68 7.02
CA VAL A 195 -2.10 -6.92 7.76
C VAL A 195 -3.51 -7.42 7.47
N THR A 196 -3.60 -8.61 6.89
CA THR A 196 -4.88 -9.28 6.62
C THR A 196 -5.32 -10.12 7.80
N LYS A 197 -6.60 -10.38 7.90
CA LYS A 197 -7.15 -11.27 8.93
C LYS A 197 -7.60 -12.60 8.37
N LEU A 198 -7.45 -13.63 9.17
CA LEU A 198 -8.17 -14.88 9.04
C LEU A 198 -9.38 -14.87 9.96
N GLY A 199 -10.53 -15.38 9.52
CA GLY A 199 -11.73 -15.48 10.34
C GLY A 199 -11.48 -16.32 11.59
N ALA A 200 -12.04 -15.90 12.73
CA ALA A 200 -11.93 -16.68 13.98
C ALA A 200 -12.71 -18.00 13.93
N LYS A 201 -13.70 -18.10 13.05
CA LYS A 201 -14.55 -19.27 12.78
C LYS A 201 -14.84 -19.37 11.29
N SER A 202 -15.37 -20.53 10.86
CA SER A 202 -15.85 -20.67 9.48
C SER A 202 -16.96 -19.66 9.20
N SER A 203 -16.87 -18.99 8.05
CA SER A 203 -17.78 -17.91 7.65
C SER A 203 -17.71 -17.70 6.13
N ALA A 204 -18.80 -17.16 5.57
CA ALA A 204 -18.80 -16.65 4.21
C ALA A 204 -19.47 -15.29 4.19
N ASP A 205 -18.90 -14.37 3.43
CA ASP A 205 -19.49 -13.06 3.19
C ASP A 205 -19.37 -12.67 1.72
N VAL A 206 -20.33 -11.88 1.27
CA VAL A 206 -20.38 -11.32 -0.07
C VAL A 206 -20.71 -9.83 0.03
N HIS A 207 -20.23 -9.05 -0.93
CA HIS A 207 -20.57 -7.63 -1.05
C HIS A 207 -20.76 -7.24 -2.50
N ALA A 208 -21.60 -6.23 -2.71
CA ALA A 208 -21.77 -5.57 -3.99
C ALA A 208 -22.01 -4.08 -3.76
N GLU A 209 -21.47 -3.27 -4.65
CA GLU A 209 -21.52 -1.81 -4.61
C GLU A 209 -21.64 -1.25 -6.03
N GLY A 210 -22.40 -0.18 -6.20
CA GLY A 210 -22.53 0.51 -7.48
C GLY A 210 -22.74 2.00 -7.29
N GLY A 211 -22.40 2.82 -8.29
CA GLY A 211 -22.50 4.25 -8.13
C GLY A 211 -22.18 5.06 -9.36
N SER A 212 -21.78 6.31 -9.13
CA SER A 212 -21.43 7.30 -10.15
C SER A 212 -20.38 6.77 -11.12
N PHE A 213 -20.37 7.30 -12.33
CA PHE A 213 -19.39 6.96 -13.40
C PHE A 213 -19.34 5.46 -13.76
N GLY A 214 -20.49 4.77 -13.74
CA GLY A 214 -20.58 3.36 -14.06
C GLY A 214 -19.83 2.44 -13.08
N TYR A 215 -19.54 2.94 -11.88
CA TYR A 215 -18.85 2.17 -10.85
C TYR A 215 -19.66 0.93 -10.44
N LEU A 216 -18.99 -0.20 -10.43
CA LEU A 216 -19.50 -1.47 -9.92
C LEU A 216 -18.35 -2.23 -9.26
N ALA A 217 -18.55 -2.64 -8.03
CA ALA A 217 -17.66 -3.57 -7.34
C ALA A 217 -18.47 -4.73 -6.77
N ALA A 218 -17.92 -5.93 -6.85
CA ALA A 218 -18.50 -7.12 -6.23
C ALA A 218 -17.40 -8.06 -5.78
N GLY A 219 -17.62 -8.74 -4.67
CA GLY A 219 -16.66 -9.70 -4.14
C GLY A 219 -17.26 -10.62 -3.10
N GLY A 220 -16.48 -11.63 -2.75
CA GLY A 220 -16.86 -12.59 -1.74
C GLY A 220 -15.65 -13.25 -1.10
N ARG A 221 -15.87 -13.75 0.09
CA ARG A 221 -14.86 -14.42 0.90
C ARG A 221 -15.46 -15.63 1.61
N VAL A 222 -14.71 -16.71 1.64
CA VAL A 222 -15.00 -17.91 2.42
C VAL A 222 -13.82 -18.21 3.32
N ASN A 223 -14.07 -18.35 4.61
CA ASN A 223 -13.12 -18.78 5.62
C ASN A 223 -13.54 -20.14 6.17
N LEU A 224 -12.61 -21.09 6.17
CA LEU A 224 -12.81 -22.44 6.70
C LEU A 224 -11.81 -22.70 7.82
N LYS A 225 -12.30 -22.84 9.05
CA LYS A 225 -11.49 -23.16 10.21
C LYS A 225 -11.82 -24.56 10.73
N GLN A 226 -10.81 -25.40 10.77
CA GLN A 226 -10.92 -26.76 11.28
C GLN A 226 -9.72 -27.10 12.16
N ASN A 227 -9.93 -27.25 13.46
CA ASN A 227 -8.86 -27.53 14.44
C ASN A 227 -7.71 -26.51 14.34
N LYS A 228 -6.50 -27.00 13.98
CA LYS A 228 -5.27 -26.22 13.85
C LYS A 228 -5.14 -25.50 12.51
N TRP A 229 -6.04 -25.77 11.55
CA TRP A 229 -6.01 -25.22 10.20
C TRP A 229 -7.06 -24.13 10.03
N ASN A 230 -6.63 -23.06 9.41
CA ASN A 230 -7.52 -21.98 9.01
C ASN A 230 -7.16 -21.57 7.57
N ASN A 231 -8.15 -21.58 6.67
CA ASN A 231 -7.95 -21.25 5.26
C ASN A 231 -9.01 -20.27 4.81
N GLN A 232 -8.62 -19.29 4.03
CA GLN A 232 -9.50 -18.26 3.50
C GLN A 232 -9.21 -18.04 2.03
N LEU A 233 -10.26 -17.99 1.25
CA LEU A 233 -10.24 -17.62 -0.16
C LEU A 233 -11.18 -16.45 -0.38
N SER A 234 -10.71 -15.43 -1.11
CA SER A 234 -11.52 -14.30 -1.57
C SER A 234 -11.31 -14.05 -3.05
N ALA A 235 -12.30 -13.45 -3.68
CA ALA A 235 -12.24 -12.94 -5.03
C ALA A 235 -13.07 -11.68 -5.15
N GLY A 236 -12.66 -10.77 -6.02
CA GLY A 236 -13.37 -9.52 -6.27
C GLY A 236 -13.14 -8.99 -7.67
N TYR A 237 -14.11 -8.22 -8.13
CA TYR A 237 -14.10 -7.52 -9.41
C TYR A 237 -14.55 -6.09 -9.19
N THR A 238 -13.92 -5.14 -9.88
CA THR A 238 -14.25 -3.72 -9.82
C THR A 238 -14.14 -3.12 -11.22
N ARG A 239 -15.10 -2.29 -11.59
CA ARG A 239 -15.04 -1.50 -12.83
C ARG A 239 -15.58 -0.10 -12.63
N SER A 240 -15.19 0.82 -13.52
CA SER A 240 -15.75 2.16 -13.65
C SER A 240 -15.57 2.65 -15.08
N ASP A 241 -16.53 3.43 -15.59
CA ASP A 241 -16.39 4.09 -16.89
C ASP A 241 -15.49 5.34 -16.81
N GLY A 242 -15.20 5.84 -15.57
CA GLY A 242 -14.41 7.04 -15.34
C GLY A 242 -15.11 8.33 -15.71
N TRP A 243 -14.40 9.44 -15.58
CA TRP A 243 -14.96 10.80 -15.78
C TRP A 243 -14.22 11.61 -16.85
N LEU A 244 -13.03 11.19 -17.28
CA LEU A 244 -12.25 11.91 -18.28
C LEU A 244 -12.48 11.35 -19.68
N ARG A 245 -12.55 12.26 -20.66
CA ARG A 245 -12.63 11.92 -22.08
C ARG A 245 -11.38 12.37 -22.81
N SER A 246 -10.99 11.60 -23.81
CA SER A 246 -10.01 12.01 -24.80
C SER A 246 -10.61 13.02 -25.79
N LYS A 247 -9.78 13.68 -26.58
CA LYS A 247 -10.21 14.57 -27.67
C LYS A 247 -11.05 13.83 -28.72
N SER A 248 -10.90 12.51 -28.85
CA SER A 248 -11.77 11.67 -29.69
C SER A 248 -13.16 11.48 -29.14
N GLY A 249 -13.45 11.96 -27.91
CA GLY A 249 -14.72 11.81 -27.22
C GLY A 249 -14.89 10.48 -26.48
N ARG A 250 -13.94 9.56 -26.57
CA ARG A 250 -13.96 8.29 -25.82
C ARG A 250 -13.64 8.54 -24.35
N LEU A 251 -14.29 7.80 -23.45
CA LEU A 251 -13.86 7.73 -22.05
C LEU A 251 -12.47 7.08 -22.00
N ASN A 252 -11.53 7.71 -21.33
CA ASN A 252 -10.18 7.23 -21.12
C ASN A 252 -9.67 7.56 -19.72
N ALA A 253 -10.49 7.30 -18.73
CA ALA A 253 -10.20 7.15 -17.31
C ALA A 253 -11.06 6.01 -16.75
N ASP A 254 -11.42 5.08 -17.63
CA ASP A 254 -12.09 3.84 -17.27
C ASP A 254 -11.13 2.92 -16.52
N TYR A 255 -11.71 2.06 -15.71
CA TYR A 255 -10.99 1.09 -14.89
C TYR A 255 -11.71 -0.26 -14.93
N GLU A 256 -10.93 -1.32 -15.00
CA GLU A 256 -11.41 -2.68 -14.82
C GLU A 256 -10.33 -3.48 -14.09
N GLY A 257 -10.72 -4.20 -13.03
CA GLY A 257 -9.79 -5.01 -12.27
C GLY A 257 -10.43 -6.22 -11.60
N ALA A 258 -9.70 -7.32 -11.60
CA ALA A 258 -10.06 -8.55 -10.91
C ALA A 258 -8.94 -8.92 -9.93
N ARG A 259 -9.29 -9.51 -8.80
CA ARG A 259 -8.34 -9.99 -7.80
C ARG A 259 -8.81 -11.28 -7.18
N ALA A 260 -7.86 -12.11 -6.77
CA ALA A 260 -8.11 -13.27 -5.93
C ALA A 260 -6.99 -13.42 -4.92
N PHE A 261 -7.36 -13.80 -3.70
CA PHE A 261 -6.40 -13.98 -2.61
C PHE A 261 -6.76 -15.19 -1.77
N TYR A 262 -5.78 -16.09 -1.65
CA TYR A 262 -5.85 -17.25 -0.78
C TYR A 262 -4.83 -17.08 0.34
N GLN A 263 -5.24 -17.28 1.57
CA GLN A 263 -4.35 -17.30 2.71
C GLN A 263 -4.71 -18.42 3.66
N GLY A 264 -3.73 -18.91 4.39
CA GLY A 264 -3.96 -19.94 5.36
C GLY A 264 -2.97 -19.91 6.51
N ARG A 265 -3.33 -20.62 7.57
CA ARG A 265 -2.51 -20.73 8.78
C ARG A 265 -2.70 -22.11 9.39
N TYR A 266 -1.59 -22.76 9.68
CA TYR A 266 -1.50 -23.87 10.61
C TYR A 266 -0.97 -23.35 11.93
N ASP A 267 -1.59 -23.72 13.05
CA ASP A 267 -1.25 -23.21 14.36
C ASP A 267 -1.37 -24.29 15.42
N ASP A 268 -0.24 -24.67 16.03
CA ASP A 268 -0.18 -25.58 17.16
C ASP A 268 0.66 -25.02 18.32
N ASP A 269 0.93 -25.84 19.32
CA ASP A 269 1.65 -25.43 20.54
C ASP A 269 3.13 -25.12 20.29
N HIS A 270 3.72 -25.62 19.20
CA HIS A 270 5.14 -25.54 18.89
C HIS A 270 5.47 -24.66 17.69
N LEU A 271 4.55 -24.56 16.74
CA LEU A 271 4.80 -23.96 15.44
C LEU A 271 3.57 -23.25 14.90
N THR A 272 3.77 -22.10 14.30
CA THR A 272 2.83 -21.45 13.39
C THR A 272 3.41 -21.46 11.99
N ILE A 273 2.62 -21.85 10.99
CA ILE A 273 2.94 -21.67 9.57
C ILE A 273 1.82 -20.87 8.94
N GLY A 274 2.17 -19.74 8.34
CA GLY A 274 1.29 -18.91 7.54
C GLY A 274 1.69 -18.95 6.07
N TRP A 275 0.74 -18.87 5.18
CA TRP A 275 0.99 -18.75 3.74
C TRP A 275 -0.05 -17.87 3.09
N HIS A 276 0.33 -17.28 1.96
CA HIS A 276 -0.61 -16.62 1.08
C HIS A 276 -0.20 -16.75 -0.39
N ALA A 277 -1.19 -16.68 -1.26
CA ALA A 277 -1.03 -16.57 -2.70
C ALA A 277 -2.13 -15.65 -3.25
N GLY A 278 -1.77 -14.74 -4.12
CA GLY A 278 -2.73 -13.78 -4.67
C GLY A 278 -2.40 -13.35 -6.06
N VAL A 279 -3.41 -12.89 -6.77
CA VAL A 279 -3.30 -12.28 -8.10
C VAL A 279 -4.15 -11.02 -8.15
N SER A 280 -3.59 -9.98 -8.77
CA SER A 280 -4.28 -8.75 -9.14
C SER A 280 -4.06 -8.54 -10.64
N ASP A 281 -5.14 -8.36 -11.38
CA ASP A 281 -5.13 -8.05 -12.81
C ASP A 281 -6.02 -6.85 -13.04
N LYS A 282 -5.47 -5.77 -13.64
CA LYS A 282 -6.22 -4.54 -13.86
C LYS A 282 -5.73 -3.79 -15.09
N GLY A 283 -6.66 -3.06 -15.71
CA GLY A 283 -6.37 -2.15 -16.80
C GLY A 283 -7.13 -0.84 -16.64
N TRP A 284 -6.54 0.26 -17.10
CA TRP A 284 -7.15 1.58 -16.99
C TRP A 284 -6.69 2.53 -18.09
N GLY A 285 -7.59 3.47 -18.44
CA GLY A 285 -7.26 4.60 -19.26
C GLY A 285 -6.49 5.65 -18.45
N SER A 286 -5.29 5.99 -18.92
CA SER A 286 -4.39 6.93 -18.23
C SER A 286 -4.55 8.37 -18.71
N ASN A 287 -5.41 8.63 -19.72
CA ASN A 287 -5.59 9.95 -20.32
C ASN A 287 -4.25 10.63 -20.64
N THR A 288 -4.01 11.87 -20.19
CA THR A 288 -2.76 12.63 -20.39
C THR A 288 -1.74 12.45 -19.28
N PHE A 289 -1.88 11.41 -18.48
CA PHE A 289 -1.13 11.26 -17.25
C PHE A 289 0.40 11.21 -17.43
N TYR A 290 0.89 10.36 -18.34
CA TYR A 290 2.33 10.24 -18.58
C TYR A 290 2.87 11.28 -19.59
N SER A 291 2.03 11.76 -20.49
CA SER A 291 2.40 12.72 -21.51
C SER A 291 1.19 13.52 -21.98
N LEU A 292 1.36 14.83 -22.14
CA LEU A 292 0.35 15.71 -22.74
C LEU A 292 0.20 15.51 -24.27
N LEU A 293 1.10 14.76 -24.90
CA LEU A 293 1.08 14.48 -26.34
C LEU A 293 -0.01 13.50 -26.74
N SER A 294 -0.45 12.64 -25.82
CA SER A 294 -1.55 11.70 -26.06
C SER A 294 -2.52 11.69 -24.89
N ASP A 295 -3.80 11.77 -25.17
CA ASP A 295 -4.88 11.58 -24.19
C ASP A 295 -5.57 10.21 -24.35
N GLU A 296 -4.97 9.33 -25.15
CA GLU A 296 -5.40 7.94 -25.39
C GLU A 296 -4.47 6.90 -24.75
N GLN A 297 -3.73 7.29 -23.72
CA GLN A 297 -2.81 6.39 -23.02
C GLN A 297 -3.59 5.34 -22.20
N TYR A 298 -3.04 4.14 -22.14
CA TYR A 298 -3.63 3.01 -21.42
C TYR A 298 -2.53 2.17 -20.75
N GLU A 299 -2.85 1.61 -19.60
CA GLU A 299 -1.96 0.71 -18.89
C GLU A 299 -2.71 -0.52 -18.40
N HIS A 300 -2.01 -1.65 -18.39
CA HIS A 300 -2.49 -2.91 -17.85
C HIS A 300 -1.40 -3.55 -17.00
N THR A 301 -1.76 -3.98 -15.80
CA THR A 301 -0.85 -4.65 -14.86
C THR A 301 -1.41 -6.00 -14.44
N THR A 302 -0.54 -6.99 -14.32
CA THR A 302 -0.85 -8.28 -13.69
C THR A 302 0.22 -8.59 -12.65
N LYS A 303 -0.18 -8.86 -11.42
CA LYS A 303 0.72 -9.13 -10.30
C LYS A 303 0.37 -10.42 -9.60
N TYR A 304 1.41 -11.17 -9.23
CA TYR A 304 1.33 -12.41 -8.47
C TYR A 304 2.14 -12.27 -7.19
N PHE A 305 1.57 -12.69 -6.08
CA PHE A 305 2.19 -12.66 -4.76
C PHE A 305 2.09 -14.02 -4.11
N THR A 306 3.22 -14.57 -3.66
CA THR A 306 3.23 -15.83 -2.89
C THR A 306 4.24 -15.74 -1.77
N ALA A 307 3.86 -16.23 -0.60
CA ALA A 307 4.78 -16.34 0.52
C ALA A 307 4.40 -17.49 1.46
N VAL A 308 5.42 -18.01 2.12
CA VAL A 308 5.29 -18.92 3.26
C VAL A 308 6.17 -18.39 4.37
N GLN A 309 5.64 -18.32 5.58
CA GLN A 309 6.33 -17.91 6.78
C GLN A 309 6.06 -18.91 7.89
N ALA A 310 7.08 -19.31 8.62
CA ALA A 310 6.94 -20.16 9.80
C ALA A 310 7.45 -19.41 11.03
N GLU A 311 6.97 -19.78 12.21
CA GLU A 311 7.43 -19.23 13.49
C GLU A 311 7.40 -20.30 14.56
N THR A 312 8.53 -20.55 15.22
CA THR A 312 8.62 -21.45 16.38
C THR A 312 7.99 -20.80 17.61
N LYS A 313 7.26 -21.59 18.38
CA LYS A 313 6.62 -21.17 19.63
C LYS A 313 7.30 -21.83 20.84
N GLY A 314 7.20 -21.14 21.95
CA GLY A 314 7.76 -21.63 23.20
C GLY A 314 9.30 -21.53 23.28
N GLY A 315 9.84 -21.67 24.49
CA GLY A 315 11.27 -21.54 24.72
C GLY A 315 11.76 -20.08 24.74
N LYS A 316 13.08 -19.94 24.85
CA LYS A 316 13.74 -18.63 24.84
C LYS A 316 14.25 -18.22 23.47
N PHE A 317 14.39 -19.17 22.55
CA PHE A 317 14.86 -18.96 21.18
C PHE A 317 13.71 -19.13 20.20
N HIS A 318 13.56 -18.16 19.34
CA HIS A 318 12.53 -18.12 18.29
C HIS A 318 13.18 -18.02 16.93
N PHE A 319 12.62 -18.73 15.96
CA PHE A 319 13.05 -18.71 14.57
C PHE A 319 11.84 -18.44 13.67
N ARG A 320 11.93 -17.39 12.84
CA ARG A 320 10.87 -16.99 11.89
C ARG A 320 11.44 -16.88 10.49
N PRO A 321 11.60 -17.98 9.78
CA PRO A 321 11.97 -17.94 8.36
C PRO A 321 10.79 -17.56 7.50
N SER A 322 11.05 -16.90 6.37
CA SER A 322 10.07 -16.72 5.31
C SER A 322 10.72 -16.83 3.94
N ILE A 323 9.94 -17.33 3.00
CA ILE A 323 10.28 -17.39 1.57
C ILE A 323 9.13 -16.79 0.80
N TYR A 324 9.45 -15.99 -0.22
CA TYR A 324 8.43 -15.36 -1.07
C TYR A 324 8.90 -15.24 -2.51
N TRP A 325 7.92 -15.19 -3.40
CA TRP A 325 8.09 -14.86 -4.81
C TRP A 325 6.95 -13.96 -5.26
N ASN A 326 7.32 -12.85 -5.90
CA ASN A 326 6.40 -11.90 -6.48
C ASN A 326 6.76 -11.71 -7.95
N ARG A 327 5.74 -11.63 -8.81
CA ARG A 327 5.90 -11.27 -10.22
C ARG A 327 5.02 -10.08 -10.53
N PHE A 328 5.59 -9.11 -11.21
CA PHE A 328 4.90 -7.93 -11.71
C PHE A 328 5.04 -7.91 -13.23
N GLN A 329 3.95 -7.61 -13.90
CA GLN A 329 3.93 -7.46 -15.36
C GLN A 329 3.13 -6.22 -15.67
N ASP A 330 3.66 -5.36 -16.55
CA ASP A 330 2.96 -4.19 -17.05
C ASP A 330 3.04 -4.13 -18.56
N ARG A 331 2.00 -3.54 -19.14
CA ARG A 331 1.91 -3.16 -20.54
C ARG A 331 1.45 -1.71 -20.62
N TYR A 332 2.27 -0.87 -21.22
CA TYR A 332 1.95 0.51 -21.47
C TYR A 332 1.67 0.74 -22.97
N GLU A 333 0.61 1.47 -23.26
CA GLU A 333 0.15 1.84 -24.59
C GLU A 333 0.07 3.37 -24.70
N PHE A 334 0.90 3.98 -25.52
CA PHE A 334 0.86 5.42 -25.74
C PHE A 334 -0.39 5.84 -26.54
N TYR A 335 -0.84 4.97 -27.44
CA TYR A 335 -2.15 5.02 -28.12
C TYR A 335 -2.87 3.71 -27.88
N ARG A 336 -3.94 3.76 -27.10
CA ARG A 336 -4.72 2.59 -26.67
C ARG A 336 -5.19 1.74 -27.85
N GLY A 337 -4.80 0.47 -27.87
CA GLY A 337 -5.18 -0.51 -28.87
C GLY A 337 -4.61 -0.26 -30.27
N ALA A 338 -3.61 0.62 -30.41
CA ALA A 338 -3.04 1.01 -31.69
C ALA A 338 -1.49 0.82 -31.73
N PRO A 339 -1.00 -0.44 -31.69
CA PRO A 339 0.43 -0.74 -31.72
C PRO A 339 1.13 -0.28 -32.98
N ASP A 340 0.40 -0.11 -34.10
CA ASP A 340 0.93 0.40 -35.35
C ASP A 340 1.29 1.90 -35.30
N LYS A 341 0.64 2.67 -34.41
CA LYS A 341 0.95 4.08 -34.22
C LYS A 341 2.14 4.27 -33.28
N SER A 342 2.20 3.47 -32.20
CA SER A 342 3.30 3.44 -31.25
C SER A 342 3.38 2.05 -30.66
N PRO A 343 4.56 1.42 -30.69
CA PRO A 343 4.75 0.10 -30.10
C PRO A 343 4.39 0.08 -28.62
N PHE A 344 3.69 -0.96 -28.20
CA PHE A 344 3.44 -1.18 -26.77
C PHE A 344 4.73 -1.56 -26.06
N ASN A 345 4.90 -1.03 -24.84
CA ASN A 345 6.00 -1.40 -23.98
C ASN A 345 5.55 -2.47 -22.98
N TYR A 346 6.40 -3.45 -22.73
CA TYR A 346 6.15 -4.57 -21.82
C TYR A 346 7.31 -4.73 -20.86
N ASN A 347 7.00 -4.86 -19.59
CA ASN A 347 7.99 -5.19 -18.58
C ASN A 347 7.50 -6.37 -17.73
N ARG A 348 8.46 -7.12 -17.19
CA ARG A 348 8.23 -8.17 -16.21
C ARG A 348 9.34 -8.17 -15.19
N THR A 349 9.00 -8.08 -13.93
CA THR A 349 9.92 -8.30 -12.82
C THR A 349 9.55 -9.54 -12.03
N ASP A 350 10.53 -10.32 -11.67
CA ASP A 350 10.44 -11.45 -10.73
C ASP A 350 11.28 -11.12 -9.51
N VAL A 351 10.69 -11.18 -8.34
CA VAL A 351 11.37 -10.94 -7.06
C VAL A 351 11.29 -12.19 -6.21
N PHE A 352 12.43 -12.76 -5.89
CA PHE A 352 12.55 -13.87 -4.96
C PHE A 352 13.22 -13.41 -3.67
N GLY A 353 12.67 -13.78 -2.52
CA GLY A 353 13.24 -13.44 -1.21
C GLY A 353 13.24 -14.59 -0.22
N LEU A 354 14.30 -14.61 0.59
CA LEU A 354 14.48 -15.50 1.73
C LEU A 354 14.87 -14.67 2.94
N ASN A 355 14.09 -14.76 4.03
CA ASN A 355 14.42 -14.13 5.30
C ASN A 355 14.65 -15.22 6.35
N LEU A 356 15.73 -15.10 7.09
CA LEU A 356 16.07 -15.95 8.23
C LEU A 356 16.14 -15.06 9.47
N ASN A 357 14.99 -14.86 10.12
CA ASN A 357 14.88 -14.02 11.30
C ASN A 357 14.86 -14.86 12.56
N SER A 358 15.64 -14.48 13.57
CA SER A 358 15.74 -15.16 14.84
C SER A 358 15.80 -14.16 15.98
N TRP A 359 15.26 -14.52 17.14
CA TRP A 359 15.46 -13.75 18.36
C TRP A 359 15.45 -14.65 19.58
N PHE A 360 16.01 -14.15 20.66
CA PHE A 360 15.98 -14.80 21.96
C PHE A 360 15.88 -13.78 23.10
N ASP A 361 15.23 -14.24 24.17
CA ASP A 361 15.06 -13.48 25.40
C ASP A 361 16.10 -13.92 26.46
N TRP A 362 16.73 -12.93 27.09
CA TRP A 362 17.71 -13.13 28.13
C TRP A 362 17.67 -12.00 29.18
N ILE A 363 18.55 -12.06 30.18
CA ILE A 363 18.47 -11.14 31.33
C ILE A 363 18.58 -9.64 30.97
N LEU A 364 19.24 -9.29 29.86
CA LEU A 364 19.38 -7.91 29.40
C LEU A 364 18.27 -7.48 28.42
N GLY A 365 17.35 -8.37 28.05
CA GLY A 365 16.25 -8.08 27.14
C GLY A 365 16.16 -9.04 25.97
N ARG A 366 15.80 -8.56 24.78
CA ARG A 366 15.57 -9.34 23.56
C ARG A 366 16.61 -8.99 22.50
N THR A 367 17.31 -9.99 22.00
CA THR A 367 18.26 -9.85 20.87
C THR A 367 17.68 -10.51 19.63
N ALA A 368 17.59 -9.77 18.53
CA ALA A 368 17.20 -10.26 17.22
C ALA A 368 18.39 -10.20 16.25
N PHE A 369 18.51 -11.19 15.41
CA PHE A 369 19.54 -11.27 14.36
C PHE A 369 19.06 -12.11 13.19
N GLY A 370 19.67 -11.93 12.04
CA GLY A 370 19.33 -12.73 10.88
C GLY A 370 19.97 -12.24 9.60
N ALA A 371 19.50 -12.86 8.51
CA ALA A 371 19.93 -12.56 7.16
C ALA A 371 18.72 -12.48 6.23
N GLU A 372 18.83 -11.63 5.23
CA GLU A 372 17.86 -11.50 4.15
C GLU A 372 18.60 -11.58 2.82
N PHE A 373 18.10 -12.41 1.93
CA PHE A 373 18.49 -12.48 0.53
C PHE A 373 17.29 -12.09 -0.32
N ARG A 374 17.47 -11.15 -1.25
CA ARG A 374 16.47 -10.72 -2.22
C ARG A 374 17.11 -10.64 -3.59
N ASN A 375 16.61 -11.42 -4.54
CA ASN A 375 16.99 -11.35 -5.94
C ASN A 375 15.89 -10.67 -6.74
N GLU A 376 16.27 -9.78 -7.63
CA GLU A 376 15.41 -8.96 -8.48
C GLU A 376 15.81 -9.17 -9.93
N ASP A 377 14.91 -9.73 -10.73
CA ASP A 377 15.12 -10.05 -12.15
C ASP A 377 14.13 -9.27 -13.01
N LEU A 378 14.65 -8.51 -13.98
CA LEU A 378 13.88 -7.71 -14.93
C LEU A 378 14.02 -8.30 -16.32
N MET A 379 12.91 -8.41 -17.04
CA MET A 379 12.83 -8.56 -18.48
C MET A 379 11.95 -7.45 -19.05
N SER A 380 12.45 -6.74 -20.07
CA SER A 380 11.80 -5.52 -20.56
C SER A 380 11.93 -5.36 -22.07
N GLY A 381 11.01 -4.60 -22.66
CA GLY A 381 11.11 -4.13 -24.03
C GLY A 381 12.17 -3.04 -24.22
N ASN A 382 12.48 -2.28 -23.15
CA ASN A 382 13.34 -1.08 -23.25
C ASN A 382 14.17 -0.74 -22.00
N LEU A 383 14.07 -1.51 -20.91
CA LEU A 383 14.81 -1.27 -19.65
C LEU A 383 15.82 -2.38 -19.40
N GLY A 384 17.05 -2.03 -19.06
CA GLY A 384 18.12 -2.96 -18.75
C GLY A 384 19.21 -3.03 -19.81
N GLU A 385 20.07 -4.03 -19.71
CA GLU A 385 21.10 -4.33 -20.71
C GLU A 385 20.53 -5.24 -21.80
N PRO A 386 21.00 -5.12 -23.06
CA PRO A 386 20.54 -5.99 -24.17
C PRO A 386 20.72 -7.47 -23.86
N LEU A 387 19.70 -8.27 -24.13
CA LEU A 387 19.77 -9.73 -24.03
C LEU A 387 20.41 -10.34 -25.29
N ASP A 388 21.33 -11.28 -25.13
CA ASP A 388 21.92 -12.03 -26.24
C ASP A 388 20.84 -12.77 -27.06
N ASN A 389 19.81 -13.27 -26.38
CA ASN A 389 18.67 -13.96 -26.98
C ASN A 389 17.36 -13.32 -26.48
N PRO A 390 16.74 -12.41 -27.26
CA PRO A 390 15.45 -11.83 -26.92
C PRO A 390 14.38 -12.91 -26.70
N ILE A 391 13.54 -12.72 -25.67
CA ILE A 391 12.53 -13.70 -25.27
C ILE A 391 11.16 -13.25 -25.78
N HIS A 392 10.51 -14.10 -26.59
CA HIS A 392 9.20 -13.81 -27.13
C HIS A 392 8.13 -13.66 -26.05
N ILE A 393 7.32 -12.59 -26.14
CA ILE A 393 6.20 -12.33 -25.25
C ILE A 393 4.97 -13.05 -25.79
N HIS A 394 4.56 -14.10 -25.10
CA HIS A 394 3.45 -14.95 -25.52
C HIS A 394 2.17 -14.15 -25.81
N GLY A 395 1.55 -14.42 -26.96
CA GLY A 395 0.32 -13.76 -27.41
C GLY A 395 0.52 -12.38 -28.03
N THR A 396 1.76 -11.97 -28.30
CA THR A 396 2.12 -10.70 -28.95
C THR A 396 3.11 -10.93 -30.09
N ASP A 397 3.40 -9.90 -30.87
CA ASP A 397 4.49 -9.85 -31.85
C ASP A 397 5.80 -9.27 -31.28
N ARG A 398 5.89 -9.13 -29.94
CA ARG A 398 6.96 -8.45 -29.22
C ARG A 398 7.87 -9.42 -28.48
N ASN A 399 9.07 -8.92 -28.16
CA ASN A 399 10.06 -9.62 -27.35
C ASN A 399 10.49 -8.75 -26.18
N TYR A 400 10.84 -9.38 -25.06
CA TYR A 400 11.73 -8.78 -24.08
C TYR A 400 13.15 -8.78 -24.70
N ALA A 401 13.62 -7.60 -25.06
CA ALA A 401 14.93 -7.41 -25.68
C ALA A 401 16.03 -7.05 -24.69
N TYR A 402 15.65 -6.65 -23.48
CA TYR A 402 16.53 -6.18 -22.41
C TYR A 402 16.24 -6.90 -21.11
N GLY A 403 17.21 -6.92 -20.21
CA GLY A 403 17.06 -7.51 -18.89
C GLY A 403 18.10 -7.02 -17.90
N LEU A 404 17.84 -7.26 -16.63
CA LEU A 404 18.77 -6.97 -15.54
C LEU A 404 18.51 -7.89 -14.37
N ASN A 405 19.58 -8.40 -13.73
CA ASN A 405 19.48 -9.15 -12.50
C ASN A 405 20.37 -8.53 -11.43
N ARG A 406 19.84 -8.36 -10.23
CA ARG A 406 20.62 -7.94 -9.07
C ARG A 406 20.17 -8.64 -7.81
N SER A 407 21.09 -8.78 -6.86
CA SER A 407 20.81 -9.40 -5.56
C SER A 407 21.22 -8.50 -4.42
N ASN A 408 20.37 -8.42 -3.42
CA ASN A 408 20.63 -7.80 -2.13
C ASN A 408 20.89 -8.89 -1.09
N LEU A 409 21.95 -8.73 -0.32
CA LEU A 409 22.25 -9.53 0.85
C LEU A 409 22.35 -8.60 2.06
N SER A 410 21.52 -8.85 3.07
CA SER A 410 21.50 -8.06 4.29
C SER A 410 21.72 -8.94 5.51
N PHE A 411 22.51 -8.47 6.46
CA PHE A 411 22.66 -9.03 7.80
C PHE A 411 22.22 -7.99 8.81
N TYR A 412 21.50 -8.37 9.84
CA TYR A 412 21.05 -7.45 10.87
C TYR A 412 21.28 -8.02 12.26
N LEU A 413 21.51 -7.11 13.19
CA LEU A 413 21.58 -7.35 14.62
C LEU A 413 20.84 -6.20 15.33
N GLU A 414 19.94 -6.54 16.22
CA GLU A 414 19.18 -5.61 17.05
C GLU A 414 19.12 -6.13 18.48
N HIS A 415 19.34 -5.26 19.44
CA HIS A 415 19.15 -5.57 20.85
C HIS A 415 18.15 -4.59 21.48
N ASN A 416 17.16 -5.15 22.17
CA ASN A 416 16.09 -4.43 22.85
C ASN A 416 16.21 -4.63 24.36
N VAL A 417 16.67 -3.61 25.08
CA VAL A 417 16.60 -3.56 26.54
C VAL A 417 15.21 -3.13 26.94
N ILE A 418 14.45 -4.00 27.60
CA ILE A 418 13.05 -3.77 27.96
C ILE A 418 12.95 -3.76 29.48
N LEU A 419 12.82 -2.58 30.06
CA LEU A 419 12.60 -2.39 31.49
C LEU A 419 11.16 -1.91 31.73
N LYS A 420 10.72 -1.92 32.98
CA LYS A 420 9.34 -1.56 33.33
C LYS A 420 8.86 -0.21 32.75
N ARG A 421 9.75 0.80 32.69
CA ARG A 421 9.43 2.15 32.21
C ARG A 421 10.31 2.62 31.07
N PHE A 422 11.38 1.91 30.78
CA PHE A 422 12.38 2.31 29.81
C PHE A 422 12.57 1.23 28.76
N THR A 423 12.60 1.61 27.50
CA THR A 423 12.97 0.72 26.39
C THR A 423 14.07 1.39 25.58
N LEU A 424 15.14 0.65 25.33
CA LEU A 424 16.20 1.01 24.39
C LEU A 424 16.29 -0.07 23.34
N SER A 425 16.20 0.32 22.08
CA SER A 425 16.41 -0.55 20.93
C SER A 425 17.60 -0.02 20.14
N ALA A 426 18.66 -0.80 20.00
CA ALA A 426 19.84 -0.41 19.25
C ALA A 426 20.28 -1.56 18.32
N GLY A 427 20.79 -1.22 17.15
CA GLY A 427 21.23 -2.23 16.19
C GLY A 427 21.71 -1.61 14.88
N PHE A 428 21.97 -2.50 13.93
CA PHE A 428 22.36 -2.11 12.58
C PHE A 428 21.91 -3.13 11.55
N THR A 429 21.90 -2.72 10.30
CA THR A 429 21.83 -3.60 9.13
C THR A 429 23.06 -3.36 8.27
N ALA A 430 23.74 -4.44 7.89
CA ALA A 430 24.82 -4.45 6.91
C ALA A 430 24.28 -4.95 5.58
N VAL A 431 24.39 -4.15 4.52
CA VAL A 431 23.80 -4.43 3.21
C VAL A 431 24.89 -4.49 2.15
N LYS A 432 24.81 -5.49 1.29
CA LYS A 432 25.60 -5.62 0.05
C LYS A 432 24.65 -5.82 -1.13
N ASN A 433 24.94 -5.16 -2.24
CA ASN A 433 24.23 -5.38 -3.50
C ASN A 433 25.22 -5.76 -4.61
N THR A 434 24.79 -6.62 -5.54
CA THR A 434 25.60 -7.01 -6.70
C THR A 434 25.67 -5.92 -7.77
N TRP A 435 24.77 -4.93 -7.71
CA TRP A 435 24.79 -3.78 -8.60
C TRP A 435 26.02 -2.90 -8.35
N ASN A 436 26.78 -2.58 -9.40
CA ASN A 436 28.03 -1.82 -9.33
C ASN A 436 29.01 -2.32 -8.26
N GLU A 437 28.98 -3.67 -7.97
CA GLU A 437 29.86 -4.27 -6.98
C GLU A 437 29.85 -3.57 -5.61
N MET A 438 28.67 -3.03 -5.20
CA MET A 438 28.53 -2.27 -3.96
C MET A 438 29.06 -3.07 -2.77
N PRO A 439 30.05 -2.58 -2.02
CA PRO A 439 30.58 -3.27 -0.84
C PRO A 439 29.54 -3.27 0.28
N PHE A 440 29.81 -4.02 1.35
CA PHE A 440 28.99 -3.92 2.56
C PHE A 440 29.00 -2.50 3.12
N LYS A 441 27.81 -1.95 3.33
CA LYS A 441 27.57 -0.70 4.04
C LYS A 441 26.73 -0.98 5.28
N ILE A 442 26.98 -0.23 6.35
CA ILE A 442 26.35 -0.41 7.66
C ILE A 442 25.43 0.77 7.97
N TYR A 443 24.19 0.47 8.33
CA TYR A 443 23.17 1.45 8.66
C TYR A 443 22.71 1.24 10.10
N PRO A 444 23.23 2.04 11.04
CA PRO A 444 22.90 1.93 12.45
C PRO A 444 21.57 2.60 12.76
N GLY A 445 21.00 2.23 13.91
CA GLY A 445 19.85 2.91 14.47
C GLY A 445 19.74 2.69 15.96
N VAL A 446 19.20 3.69 16.65
CA VAL A 446 18.92 3.66 18.08
C VAL A 446 17.60 4.36 18.36
N ASP A 447 16.75 3.70 19.15
CA ASP A 447 15.49 4.26 19.60
C ASP A 447 15.43 4.12 21.12
N VAL A 448 14.93 5.13 21.78
CA VAL A 448 14.74 5.15 23.23
C VAL A 448 13.35 5.65 23.58
N SER A 449 12.72 5.03 24.56
CA SER A 449 11.47 5.54 25.10
C SER A 449 11.40 5.39 26.62
N TYR A 450 10.68 6.32 27.24
CA TYR A 450 10.45 6.32 28.67
C TYR A 450 8.97 6.58 28.99
N ARG A 451 8.38 5.74 29.88
CA ARG A 451 6.99 5.89 30.34
C ARG A 451 6.95 6.74 31.60
N ILE A 452 6.24 7.86 31.51
CA ILE A 452 5.97 8.75 32.63
C ILE A 452 4.57 8.42 33.16
N GLY A 453 4.53 7.78 34.32
CA GLY A 453 3.27 7.26 34.88
C GLY A 453 2.71 6.09 34.04
N GLN A 454 1.39 6.04 33.90
CA GLN A 454 0.67 4.98 33.17
C GLN A 454 0.29 5.41 31.77
N ASN A 455 0.12 6.70 31.52
CA ASN A 455 -0.52 7.22 30.32
C ASN A 455 0.45 7.88 29.34
N TRP A 456 1.59 8.40 29.80
CA TRP A 456 2.52 9.16 28.99
C TRP A 456 3.74 8.34 28.59
N LYS A 457 4.15 8.46 27.35
CA LYS A 457 5.39 7.91 26.83
C LYS A 457 6.12 8.99 26.03
N VAL A 458 7.38 9.26 26.34
CA VAL A 458 8.28 10.08 25.55
C VAL A 458 9.23 9.18 24.80
N PHE A 459 9.66 9.59 23.62
CA PHE A 459 10.60 8.84 22.81
C PHE A 459 11.55 9.76 22.02
N ALA A 460 12.69 9.21 21.68
CA ALA A 460 13.63 9.79 20.74
C ALA A 460 14.25 8.68 19.90
N SER A 461 14.61 8.98 18.65
CA SER A 461 15.21 8.02 17.75
C SER A 461 16.24 8.67 16.84
N TYR A 462 17.26 7.90 16.45
CA TYR A 462 18.16 8.14 15.35
C TYR A 462 18.26 6.89 14.51
N ASN A 463 17.94 7.00 13.22
CA ASN A 463 17.99 5.84 12.33
C ASN A 463 18.56 6.24 10.96
N MET A 464 19.28 5.31 10.36
CA MET A 464 19.77 5.41 8.99
C MET A 464 19.15 4.33 8.12
N SER A 465 19.01 4.62 6.83
CA SER A 465 18.53 3.69 5.83
C SER A 465 19.11 3.99 4.46
N LEU A 466 18.95 3.06 3.53
CA LEU A 466 19.30 3.23 2.11
C LEU A 466 18.18 2.76 1.21
N ARG A 467 18.24 3.23 -0.05
CA ARG A 467 17.44 2.71 -1.17
C ARG A 467 18.33 2.48 -2.39
N MET A 468 18.15 1.34 -3.03
CA MET A 468 18.76 1.09 -4.34
C MET A 468 17.96 1.81 -5.43
N PRO A 469 18.62 2.36 -6.48
CA PRO A 469 17.91 2.95 -7.61
C PRO A 469 16.94 1.93 -8.23
N SER A 470 15.77 2.38 -8.68
CA SER A 470 14.83 1.55 -9.45
C SER A 470 15.38 1.27 -10.86
N PHE A 471 14.86 0.23 -11.50
CA PHE A 471 15.30 -0.09 -12.86
C PHE A 471 14.92 1.00 -13.86
N THR A 472 13.81 1.70 -13.62
CA THR A 472 13.41 2.88 -14.42
C THR A 472 14.41 4.02 -14.27
N GLU A 473 14.85 4.34 -13.07
CA GLU A 473 15.85 5.39 -12.84
C GLU A 473 17.21 5.08 -13.48
N LEU A 474 17.55 3.79 -13.57
CA LEU A 474 18.84 3.34 -14.14
C LEU A 474 18.83 3.26 -15.69
N TYR A 475 17.69 2.99 -16.33
CA TYR A 475 17.68 2.63 -17.75
C TYR A 475 16.64 3.33 -18.61
N TYR A 476 15.70 4.07 -18.03
CA TYR A 476 14.66 4.72 -18.82
C TYR A 476 15.24 5.84 -19.68
N SER A 477 15.40 5.55 -20.96
CA SER A 477 15.97 6.48 -21.95
C SER A 477 15.11 6.45 -23.20
N VAL A 478 14.03 7.24 -23.17
CA VAL A 478 13.13 7.48 -24.31
C VAL A 478 13.15 8.97 -24.65
N ASP A 479 12.50 9.37 -25.73
CA ASP A 479 12.48 10.76 -26.18
C ASP A 479 12.28 11.76 -25.04
N GLY A 480 13.25 12.65 -24.87
CA GLY A 480 13.27 13.65 -23.80
C GLY A 480 13.74 13.16 -22.43
N HIS A 481 14.15 11.89 -22.30
CA HIS A 481 14.67 11.33 -21.05
C HIS A 481 15.99 10.58 -21.27
N LYS A 482 16.92 10.71 -20.33
CA LYS A 482 18.20 10.02 -20.31
C LYS A 482 18.52 9.53 -18.92
N ALA A 483 18.46 8.23 -18.70
CA ALA A 483 18.81 7.60 -17.44
C ALA A 483 20.32 7.43 -17.27
N ASP A 484 20.78 7.38 -16.02
CA ASP A 484 22.17 7.07 -15.65
C ASP A 484 22.24 5.70 -14.93
N LYS A 485 22.87 4.73 -15.60
CA LYS A 485 23.06 3.40 -15.03
C LYS A 485 24.11 3.33 -13.89
N TYR A 486 24.82 4.40 -13.61
CA TYR A 486 25.83 4.49 -12.55
C TYR A 486 25.34 5.21 -11.31
N LEU A 487 24.03 5.43 -11.18
CA LEU A 487 23.45 6.03 -9.98
C LEU A 487 23.89 5.28 -8.72
N LYS A 488 24.18 6.04 -7.67
CA LYS A 488 24.53 5.50 -6.35
C LYS A 488 23.24 5.25 -5.55
N PRO A 489 23.27 4.33 -4.56
CA PRO A 489 22.17 4.23 -3.60
C PRO A 489 21.94 5.56 -2.88
N GLU A 490 20.68 5.87 -2.66
CA GLU A 490 20.28 6.97 -1.79
C GLU A 490 20.46 6.58 -0.34
N GLU A 491 20.84 7.53 0.48
CA GLU A 491 21.04 7.32 1.92
C GLU A 491 20.27 8.39 2.70
N MET A 492 19.69 8.02 3.82
CA MET A 492 18.98 8.94 4.70
C MET A 492 19.29 8.67 6.16
N SER A 493 19.51 9.74 6.91
CA SER A 493 19.53 9.73 8.36
C SER A 493 18.40 10.59 8.90
N ALA A 494 17.83 10.19 10.03
CA ALA A 494 16.77 10.94 10.67
C ALA A 494 16.90 10.95 12.18
N VAL A 495 16.63 12.13 12.76
CA VAL A 495 16.40 12.31 14.19
C VAL A 495 14.92 12.62 14.40
N GLU A 496 14.32 11.94 15.36
CA GLU A 496 12.92 12.14 15.71
C GLU A 496 12.75 12.12 17.24
N GLY A 497 11.80 12.91 17.74
CA GLY A 497 11.41 12.89 19.13
C GLY A 497 9.94 13.24 19.29
N GLY A 498 9.32 12.72 20.35
CA GLY A 498 7.91 12.99 20.53
C GLY A 498 7.35 12.46 21.84
N VAL A 499 6.05 12.65 21.96
CA VAL A 499 5.27 12.25 23.13
C VAL A 499 3.97 11.56 22.69
N ARG A 500 3.60 10.51 23.43
CA ARG A 500 2.33 9.81 23.26
C ARG A 500 1.59 9.77 24.58
N TYR A 501 0.31 10.04 24.53
CA TYR A 501 -0.65 9.90 25.63
C TYR A 501 -1.67 8.82 25.28
N VAL A 502 -1.95 7.91 26.20
CA VAL A 502 -2.96 6.85 26.03
C VAL A 502 -3.78 6.75 27.31
N SER A 503 -5.10 6.80 27.18
CA SER A 503 -6.08 6.48 28.20
C SER A 503 -7.24 5.71 27.57
N GLU A 504 -8.20 5.25 28.34
CA GLU A 504 -9.35 4.49 27.82
C GLU A 504 -10.13 5.22 26.72
N GLY A 505 -10.22 6.54 26.80
CA GLY A 505 -11.01 7.35 25.86
C GLY A 505 -10.20 8.29 24.99
N ILE A 506 -8.91 8.49 25.24
CA ILE A 506 -8.08 9.46 24.51
C ILE A 506 -6.74 8.82 24.14
N THR A 507 -6.39 8.92 22.87
CA THR A 507 -5.04 8.65 22.40
C THR A 507 -4.52 9.89 21.68
N GLY A 508 -3.36 10.39 22.08
CA GLY A 508 -2.71 11.53 21.45
C GLY A 508 -1.25 11.23 21.14
N THR A 509 -0.75 11.74 20.02
CA THR A 509 0.66 11.65 19.64
C THR A 509 1.10 12.99 19.07
N LEU A 510 2.29 13.42 19.44
CA LEU A 510 3.01 14.54 18.84
C LEU A 510 4.43 14.10 18.58
N SER A 511 4.90 14.23 17.35
CA SER A 511 6.29 13.99 16.94
C SER A 511 6.86 15.16 16.17
N VAL A 512 8.17 15.38 16.32
CA VAL A 512 8.97 16.34 15.56
C VAL A 512 10.16 15.58 14.97
N TYR A 513 10.49 15.83 13.73
CA TYR A 513 11.54 15.11 13.03
C TYR A 513 12.39 16.02 12.14
N HIS A 514 13.61 15.57 11.90
CA HIS A 514 14.52 16.12 10.91
C HIS A 514 15.15 14.98 10.13
N HIS A 515 15.01 15.01 8.79
CA HIS A 515 15.59 14.06 7.85
C HIS A 515 16.67 14.73 7.05
N HIS A 516 17.79 14.04 6.86
CA HIS A 516 18.90 14.45 6.00
C HIS A 516 19.18 13.34 5.00
N GLY A 517 18.86 13.60 3.74
CA GLY A 517 19.05 12.68 2.61
C GLY A 517 20.26 13.08 1.78
N THR A 518 21.09 12.11 1.43
CA THR A 518 22.26 12.27 0.57
C THR A 518 22.20 11.34 -0.64
N ASN A 519 22.83 11.73 -1.75
CA ASN A 519 22.73 11.01 -3.04
C ASN A 519 21.29 10.80 -3.52
N MET A 520 20.37 11.70 -3.17
CA MET A 520 18.96 11.57 -3.56
C MET A 520 18.84 11.60 -5.08
N ILE A 521 18.04 10.67 -5.63
CA ILE A 521 17.85 10.54 -7.06
C ILE A 521 16.68 11.42 -7.49
N ASP A 522 16.93 12.22 -8.54
CA ASP A 522 15.90 13.04 -9.17
C ASP A 522 16.10 13.05 -10.68
N TRP A 523 15.03 13.37 -11.39
CA TRP A 523 15.10 13.72 -12.78
C TRP A 523 15.21 15.23 -12.89
N ILE A 524 16.32 15.69 -13.44
CA ILE A 524 16.59 17.13 -13.61
C ILE A 524 16.69 17.47 -15.10
N MET A 525 16.33 18.70 -15.41
CA MET A 525 16.48 19.26 -16.76
C MET A 525 17.21 20.59 -16.66
N ASP A 526 18.34 20.68 -17.35
CA ASP A 526 19.08 21.93 -17.48
C ASP A 526 18.46 22.77 -18.59
N THR A 527 17.69 23.79 -18.21
CA THR A 527 16.98 24.68 -19.16
C THR A 527 17.90 25.61 -19.92
N SER A 528 19.18 25.73 -19.54
CA SER A 528 20.17 26.52 -20.27
C SER A 528 20.55 25.91 -21.63
N LEU A 529 20.28 24.61 -21.80
CA LEU A 529 20.50 23.86 -23.04
C LEU A 529 19.43 24.11 -24.12
N GLY A 530 18.35 24.83 -23.78
CA GLY A 530 17.27 25.17 -24.73
C GLY A 530 16.58 23.94 -25.31
N GLU A 531 16.56 23.78 -26.65
CA GLU A 531 15.89 22.66 -27.34
C GLU A 531 16.61 21.31 -27.12
N ASP A 532 17.87 21.30 -26.72
CA ASP A 532 18.63 20.10 -26.40
C ASP A 532 18.43 19.63 -24.93
N ALA A 533 17.63 20.35 -24.14
CA ALA A 533 17.35 20.01 -22.74
C ALA A 533 16.55 18.71 -22.66
N VAL A 534 17.08 17.75 -21.91
CA VAL A 534 16.42 16.47 -21.61
C VAL A 534 16.39 16.22 -20.11
N TRP A 535 15.38 15.49 -19.67
CA TRP A 535 15.32 14.99 -18.29
C TRP A 535 16.42 13.95 -18.07
N THR A 536 17.32 14.18 -17.14
CA THR A 536 18.41 13.25 -16.81
C THR A 536 18.25 12.77 -15.38
N SER A 537 18.33 11.46 -15.16
CA SER A 537 18.36 10.90 -13.81
C SER A 537 19.75 11.11 -13.21
N VAL A 538 19.82 11.72 -12.03
CA VAL A 538 21.08 12.01 -11.36
C VAL A 538 20.95 11.78 -9.86
N ASN A 539 22.07 11.44 -9.20
CA ASN A 539 22.16 11.63 -7.76
C ASN A 539 22.36 13.12 -7.51
N HIS A 540 21.25 13.81 -7.38
CA HIS A 540 21.24 15.22 -7.10
C HIS A 540 21.49 15.45 -5.61
N ALA A 541 21.66 16.61 -5.21
CA ALA A 541 21.77 17.27 -3.94
C ALA A 541 21.40 16.52 -2.64
N GLU A 542 21.73 17.16 -1.57
CA GLU A 542 21.22 16.88 -0.23
C GLU A 542 19.80 17.43 -0.10
N ILE A 543 18.91 16.61 0.46
CA ILE A 543 17.54 17.01 0.79
C ILE A 543 17.39 17.03 2.31
N ASN A 544 17.02 18.19 2.86
CA ASN A 544 16.71 18.34 4.27
C ASN A 544 15.23 18.57 4.45
N SER A 545 14.59 17.73 5.29
CA SER A 545 13.16 17.84 5.60
C SER A 545 12.97 17.96 7.09
N THR A 546 12.25 18.99 7.54
CA THR A 546 11.89 19.19 8.95
C THR A 546 10.39 19.31 9.06
N GLY A 547 9.81 18.62 10.03
CA GLY A 547 8.36 18.64 10.18
C GLY A 547 7.87 18.19 11.55
N PHE A 548 6.57 18.28 11.73
CA PHE A 548 5.89 17.73 12.88
C PHE A 548 4.55 17.11 12.50
N GLU A 549 4.13 16.17 13.31
CA GLU A 549 2.87 15.44 13.18
C GLU A 549 2.18 15.40 14.54
N ALA A 550 0.88 15.68 14.53
CA ALA A 550 0.03 15.61 15.70
C ALA A 550 -1.23 14.80 15.40
N SER A 551 -1.61 13.90 16.29
CA SER A 551 -2.87 13.17 16.19
C SER A 551 -3.57 13.07 17.55
N LEU A 552 -4.91 13.19 17.52
CA LEU A 552 -5.77 13.02 18.68
C LEU A 552 -6.97 12.16 18.27
N LYS A 553 -7.19 11.09 19.03
CA LYS A 553 -8.33 10.17 18.85
C LYS A 553 -9.13 10.15 20.15
N PHE A 554 -10.43 10.41 20.04
CA PHE A 554 -11.39 10.38 21.15
C PHE A 554 -12.39 9.24 20.94
N ARG A 555 -12.58 8.41 21.95
CA ARG A 555 -13.63 7.39 22.06
C ARG A 555 -14.65 7.86 23.08
N PHE A 556 -15.75 8.41 22.62
CA PHE A 556 -16.75 9.02 23.49
C PHE A 556 -17.52 8.02 24.34
N ALA A 557 -17.60 6.75 23.92
CA ALA A 557 -18.19 5.70 24.74
C ALA A 557 -17.51 5.56 26.12
N SER A 558 -16.18 5.77 26.17
CA SER A 558 -15.42 5.75 27.44
C SER A 558 -15.46 7.10 28.17
N LEU A 559 -15.50 8.22 27.44
CA LEU A 559 -15.48 9.57 28.03
C LEU A 559 -16.85 10.04 28.52
N LEU A 560 -17.89 9.70 27.78
CA LEU A 560 -19.27 10.14 27.99
C LEU A 560 -20.23 8.93 27.95
N PRO A 561 -20.15 7.98 28.90
CA PRO A 561 -20.89 6.71 28.83
C PRO A 561 -22.41 6.82 28.87
N ARG A 562 -22.96 8.02 29.20
CA ARG A 562 -24.39 8.26 29.26
C ARG A 562 -25.02 8.69 27.94
N GLN A 563 -24.21 8.99 26.93
CA GLN A 563 -24.66 9.35 25.59
C GLN A 563 -24.23 8.28 24.58
N ASP A 564 -25.00 8.10 23.50
CA ASP A 564 -24.78 7.08 22.51
C ASP A 564 -24.61 7.64 21.08
N VAL A 565 -24.77 8.94 20.89
CA VAL A 565 -24.72 9.59 19.58
C VAL A 565 -23.28 9.78 19.09
N LEU A 566 -22.43 10.39 19.94
CA LEU A 566 -21.02 10.60 19.57
C LEU A 566 -20.22 9.32 19.84
N ARG A 567 -19.61 8.75 18.81
CA ARG A 567 -18.76 7.55 18.93
C ARG A 567 -17.29 7.88 18.96
N THR A 568 -16.83 8.51 17.90
CA THR A 568 -15.39 8.79 17.72
C THR A 568 -15.19 10.19 17.13
N LEU A 569 -14.08 10.81 17.53
CA LEU A 569 -13.53 11.97 16.83
C LEU A 569 -12.02 11.74 16.68
N ASN A 570 -11.55 11.75 15.46
CA ASN A 570 -10.15 11.65 15.11
C ASN A 570 -9.72 12.96 14.45
N VAL A 571 -8.65 13.58 14.94
CA VAL A 571 -8.08 14.79 14.31
C VAL A 571 -6.60 14.58 14.17
N SER A 572 -6.06 14.75 12.98
CA SER A 572 -4.62 14.65 12.75
C SER A 572 -4.13 15.74 11.80
N TYR A 573 -2.94 16.23 12.07
CA TYR A 573 -2.31 17.28 11.29
C TYR A 573 -0.84 16.97 11.08
N SER A 574 -0.35 17.21 9.87
CA SER A 574 1.07 17.15 9.53
C SER A 574 1.53 18.43 8.86
N TYR A 575 2.75 18.81 9.18
CA TYR A 575 3.49 19.90 8.55
C TYR A 575 4.88 19.43 8.20
N ILE A 576 5.34 19.79 7.01
CA ILE A 576 6.71 19.57 6.57
C ILE A 576 7.21 20.81 5.82
N ASP A 577 8.47 21.16 6.06
CA ASP A 577 9.25 22.05 5.23
C ASP A 577 10.49 21.32 4.71
N GLN A 578 10.66 21.36 3.38
CA GLN A 578 11.74 20.67 2.69
C GLN A 578 12.59 21.70 1.97
N SER A 579 13.88 21.63 2.21
CA SER A 579 14.88 22.44 1.53
C SER A 579 15.78 21.56 0.67
N GLN A 580 16.15 22.09 -0.47
CA GLN A 580 17.10 21.53 -1.42
C GLN A 580 18.00 22.65 -1.92
N ASP A 581 19.25 22.34 -2.14
CA ASP A 581 20.14 23.26 -2.83
C ASP A 581 19.72 23.36 -4.30
N LYS A 582 19.32 24.58 -4.71
CA LYS A 582 18.85 24.84 -6.07
C LYS A 582 20.00 25.38 -6.91
N GLU A 583 20.30 24.68 -7.99
CA GLU A 583 21.14 25.21 -9.04
C GLU A 583 20.32 26.12 -9.97
N PRO A 584 20.77 27.35 -10.29
CA PRO A 584 20.10 28.23 -11.24
C PRO A 584 19.99 27.56 -12.62
N GLY A 585 18.77 27.56 -13.22
CA GLY A 585 18.56 26.99 -14.54
C GLY A 585 18.24 25.48 -14.53
N VAL A 586 18.24 24.82 -13.38
CA VAL A 586 17.88 23.40 -13.25
C VAL A 586 16.45 23.26 -12.75
N GLN A 587 15.65 22.48 -13.48
CA GLN A 587 14.32 22.04 -13.06
C GLN A 587 14.41 20.65 -12.47
N SER A 588 13.68 20.38 -11.39
CA SER A 588 13.55 19.11 -10.70
C SER A 588 12.14 18.55 -10.91
N LEU A 589 12.01 17.25 -11.14
CA LEU A 589 10.72 16.62 -11.40
C LEU A 589 10.00 16.18 -10.11
N TYR A 590 10.75 15.71 -9.10
CA TYR A 590 10.14 15.08 -7.91
C TYR A 590 10.49 15.77 -6.59
N ALA A 591 11.70 16.25 -6.42
CA ALA A 591 12.21 16.67 -5.12
C ALA A 591 11.58 17.95 -4.55
N LEU A 592 10.86 18.72 -5.36
CA LEU A 592 10.24 20.00 -4.97
C LEU A 592 8.72 19.96 -4.83
N GLU A 593 8.08 18.80 -5.09
CA GLU A 593 6.66 18.64 -4.93
C GLU A 593 6.31 17.82 -3.68
N TYR A 594 5.94 18.48 -2.61
CA TYR A 594 5.56 17.80 -1.37
C TYR A 594 4.34 18.44 -0.71
N LEU A 595 3.64 17.65 0.10
CA LEU A 595 2.45 18.08 0.83
C LEU A 595 2.87 18.80 2.11
N ARG A 596 2.88 20.14 2.08
CA ARG A 596 3.35 20.98 3.20
C ARG A 596 2.42 20.94 4.40
N HIS A 597 1.11 20.98 4.15
CA HIS A 597 0.10 20.94 5.21
C HIS A 597 -0.96 19.90 4.88
N LYS A 598 -1.27 19.05 5.83
CA LYS A 598 -2.41 18.13 5.77
C LYS A 598 -3.15 18.13 7.09
N LEU A 599 -4.47 18.35 7.04
CA LEU A 599 -5.37 18.18 8.16
C LEU A 599 -6.42 17.12 7.78
N VAL A 600 -6.61 16.16 8.66
CA VAL A 600 -7.66 15.13 8.55
C VAL A 600 -8.49 15.16 9.83
N ALA A 601 -9.81 15.21 9.69
CA ALA A 601 -10.72 15.07 10.81
C ALA A 601 -11.84 14.10 10.45
N GLY A 602 -12.07 13.10 11.31
CA GLY A 602 -13.10 12.08 11.16
C GLY A 602 -14.05 12.07 12.36
N LEU A 603 -15.34 12.15 12.10
CA LEU A 603 -16.41 12.11 13.12
C LEU A 603 -17.30 10.90 12.89
N GLY A 604 -17.38 10.01 13.87
CA GLY A 604 -18.29 8.87 13.90
C GLY A 604 -19.48 9.13 14.80
N LEU A 605 -20.68 8.99 14.25
CA LEU A 605 -21.96 9.20 14.93
C LEU A 605 -22.81 7.93 14.86
N HIS A 606 -23.46 7.61 15.97
CA HIS A 606 -24.55 6.64 16.04
C HIS A 606 -25.87 7.39 16.11
N ILE A 607 -26.66 7.39 15.04
CA ILE A 607 -27.86 8.22 14.95
C ILE A 607 -28.99 7.56 15.72
N VAL A 608 -29.34 6.35 15.36
CA VAL A 608 -30.40 5.57 16.01
C VAL A 608 -30.33 4.09 15.62
N SER A 609 -30.55 3.18 16.56
CA SER A 609 -30.67 1.74 16.34
C SER A 609 -29.44 1.12 15.65
N ALA A 610 -29.46 0.98 14.33
CA ALA A 610 -28.38 0.43 13.51
C ALA A 610 -27.79 1.46 12.56
N LEU A 611 -28.27 2.72 12.60
CA LEU A 611 -27.89 3.78 11.68
C LEU A 611 -26.68 4.53 12.19
N ASN A 612 -25.58 4.46 11.45
CA ASN A 612 -24.32 5.13 11.72
C ASN A 612 -24.00 6.13 10.61
N LEU A 613 -23.42 7.27 10.97
CA LEU A 613 -22.91 8.26 10.04
C LEU A 613 -21.44 8.53 10.36
N ASN A 614 -20.59 8.42 9.34
CA ASN A 614 -19.20 8.80 9.41
C ASN A 614 -18.95 9.95 8.43
N VAL A 615 -18.31 11.01 8.90
CA VAL A 615 -17.95 12.18 8.11
C VAL A 615 -16.46 12.41 8.24
N ASN A 616 -15.78 12.55 7.13
CA ASN A 616 -14.35 12.79 7.07
C ASN A 616 -14.08 14.09 6.32
N TYR A 617 -13.29 14.95 6.92
CA TYR A 617 -12.80 16.19 6.34
C TYR A 617 -11.30 16.07 6.06
N ARG A 618 -10.85 16.57 4.90
CA ARG A 618 -9.43 16.67 4.53
C ARG A 618 -9.13 18.05 3.99
N TYR A 619 -8.08 18.67 4.51
CA TYR A 619 -7.45 19.86 3.93
C TYR A 619 -6.04 19.52 3.51
N GLN A 620 -5.64 19.96 2.33
CA GLN A 620 -4.31 19.70 1.77
C GLN A 620 -3.77 20.96 1.10
N TYR A 621 -2.48 21.24 1.38
CA TYR A 621 -1.71 22.28 0.69
C TYR A 621 -0.38 21.71 0.23
N ARG A 622 -0.22 21.62 -1.09
CA ARG A 622 0.97 21.12 -1.77
C ARG A 622 1.84 22.27 -2.24
N VAL A 623 3.15 22.15 -2.06
CA VAL A 623 4.17 23.01 -2.67
C VAL A 623 4.52 22.42 -4.04
N GLY A 624 4.83 23.30 -5.01
CA GLY A 624 5.19 22.92 -6.36
C GLY A 624 4.28 23.53 -7.41
N SER A 625 4.58 23.21 -8.65
CA SER A 625 3.83 23.65 -9.83
C SER A 625 3.90 22.59 -10.92
N TYR A 626 2.95 22.60 -11.80
CA TYR A 626 2.89 21.74 -12.99
C TYR A 626 2.69 22.57 -14.24
N THR A 627 3.06 22.02 -15.39
CA THR A 627 2.81 22.67 -16.69
C THR A 627 1.45 22.21 -17.21
N ASP A 628 0.57 23.14 -17.51
CA ASP A 628 -0.76 22.84 -18.08
C ASP A 628 -0.67 22.47 -19.58
N PRO A 629 -1.78 22.02 -20.23
CA PRO A 629 -1.79 21.70 -21.64
C PRO A 629 -1.47 22.88 -22.58
N GLN A 630 -1.49 24.10 -22.09
CA GLN A 630 -1.13 25.31 -22.82
C GLN A 630 0.35 25.69 -22.65
N GLY A 631 1.12 24.92 -21.88
CA GLY A 631 2.52 25.19 -21.59
C GLY A 631 2.75 26.21 -20.48
N VAL A 632 1.71 26.56 -19.70
CA VAL A 632 1.79 27.53 -18.62
C VAL A 632 2.10 26.82 -17.30
N SER A 633 3.05 27.36 -16.52
CA SER A 633 3.32 26.86 -15.17
C SER A 633 2.21 27.29 -14.21
N VAL A 634 1.54 26.32 -13.59
CA VAL A 634 0.43 26.51 -12.65
C VAL A 634 0.82 25.99 -11.27
N THR A 635 0.74 26.84 -10.26
CA THR A 635 0.99 26.46 -8.86
C THR A 635 -0.17 25.68 -8.29
N TYR A 636 0.10 24.64 -7.51
CA TYR A 636 -0.94 23.89 -6.80
C TYR A 636 -1.71 24.78 -5.83
N LYS A 637 -3.05 24.68 -5.87
CA LYS A 637 -3.93 25.39 -4.94
C LYS A 637 -4.30 24.48 -3.78
N PRO A 638 -4.42 25.02 -2.56
CA PRO A 638 -4.95 24.25 -1.44
C PRO A 638 -6.42 23.90 -1.69
N TYR A 639 -6.87 22.77 -1.17
CA TYR A 639 -8.25 22.34 -1.29
C TYR A 639 -8.74 21.66 -0.02
N SER A 640 -10.07 21.61 0.12
CA SER A 640 -10.78 20.92 1.20
C SER A 640 -11.81 19.97 0.63
N LEU A 641 -11.89 18.76 1.19
CA LEU A 641 -12.85 17.74 0.79
C LEU A 641 -13.61 17.24 2.01
N VAL A 642 -14.87 16.92 1.80
CA VAL A 642 -15.71 16.23 2.78
C VAL A 642 -16.24 14.96 2.16
N ASP A 643 -15.99 13.84 2.84
CA ASP A 643 -16.47 12.52 2.47
C ASP A 643 -17.39 12.02 3.57
N ALA A 644 -18.46 11.31 3.21
CA ALA A 644 -19.45 10.81 4.17
C ALA A 644 -19.90 9.39 3.84
N ARG A 645 -20.17 8.60 4.88
CA ARG A 645 -20.77 7.26 4.78
C ARG A 645 -21.90 7.14 5.78
N LEU A 646 -23.09 6.85 5.28
CA LEU A 646 -24.27 6.51 6.06
C LEU A 646 -24.50 5.00 5.94
N SER A 647 -24.50 4.28 7.07
CA SER A 647 -24.67 2.82 7.07
C SER A 647 -25.75 2.38 8.02
N TRP A 648 -26.47 1.35 7.61
CA TRP A 648 -27.40 0.57 8.44
C TRP A 648 -26.81 -0.79 8.69
N ASP A 649 -26.26 -0.98 9.91
CA ASP A 649 -25.46 -2.14 10.27
C ASP A 649 -26.24 -3.11 11.16
N LYS A 650 -26.44 -4.35 10.69
CA LYS A 650 -26.98 -5.47 11.43
C LYS A 650 -25.97 -6.63 11.48
N SER A 651 -26.19 -7.59 12.37
CA SER A 651 -25.27 -8.73 12.55
C SER A 651 -25.02 -9.55 11.28
N ARG A 652 -26.02 -9.67 10.39
CA ARG A 652 -25.91 -10.44 9.16
C ARG A 652 -25.72 -9.62 7.89
N TYR A 653 -26.04 -8.33 7.91
CA TYR A 653 -25.91 -7.48 6.73
C TYR A 653 -25.63 -6.02 7.10
N SER A 654 -25.03 -5.31 6.19
CA SER A 654 -24.85 -3.87 6.22
C SER A 654 -25.29 -3.32 4.87
N VAL A 655 -26.08 -2.25 4.88
CA VAL A 655 -26.44 -1.45 3.69
C VAL A 655 -25.91 -0.06 3.91
N TYR A 656 -25.28 0.52 2.90
CA TYR A 656 -24.66 1.83 3.05
C TYR A 656 -24.76 2.68 1.78
N VAL A 657 -24.65 3.98 1.97
CA VAL A 657 -24.46 4.98 0.94
C VAL A 657 -23.22 5.80 1.30
N GLU A 658 -22.37 6.02 0.31
CA GLU A 658 -21.16 6.82 0.43
C GLU A 658 -21.20 7.99 -0.55
N ALA A 659 -20.64 9.11 -0.12
CA ALA A 659 -20.43 10.27 -0.97
C ALA A 659 -19.00 10.79 -0.73
N ASN A 660 -18.17 10.76 -1.77
CA ASN A 660 -16.85 11.36 -1.76
C ASN A 660 -16.91 12.73 -2.45
N ASN A 661 -16.12 13.67 -1.94
CA ASN A 661 -16.15 15.06 -2.41
C ASN A 661 -17.58 15.64 -2.42
N LEU A 662 -18.23 15.60 -1.26
CA LEU A 662 -19.65 15.92 -1.08
C LEU A 662 -20.04 17.31 -1.61
N PHE A 663 -19.11 18.27 -1.62
CA PHE A 663 -19.33 19.63 -2.07
C PHE A 663 -18.87 19.89 -3.52
N ASP A 664 -18.56 18.83 -4.27
CA ASP A 664 -18.17 18.90 -5.68
C ASP A 664 -17.00 19.85 -5.96
N ALA A 665 -16.02 19.86 -5.06
CA ALA A 665 -14.83 20.70 -5.20
C ALA A 665 -13.97 20.24 -6.38
N THR A 666 -13.51 21.18 -7.20
CA THR A 666 -12.54 20.90 -8.27
C THR A 666 -11.14 20.93 -7.69
N TYR A 667 -10.39 19.85 -7.86
CA TYR A 667 -9.04 19.73 -7.35
C TYR A 667 -8.17 18.79 -8.20
N VAL A 668 -6.85 18.91 -8.00
CA VAL A 668 -5.86 18.03 -8.61
C VAL A 668 -4.89 17.53 -7.52
N ASP A 669 -4.61 16.25 -7.51
CA ASP A 669 -3.55 15.65 -6.68
C ASP A 669 -2.23 15.61 -7.45
N TYR A 670 -2.30 15.37 -8.75
CA TYR A 670 -1.22 15.36 -9.70
C TYR A 670 -1.56 16.29 -10.87
N GLY A 671 -0.65 17.15 -11.26
CA GLY A 671 -0.88 18.14 -12.30
C GLY A 671 -1.44 17.53 -13.59
N ASN A 672 -2.35 18.21 -14.24
CA ASN A 672 -3.07 17.78 -15.46
C ASN A 672 -3.98 16.55 -15.31
N VAL A 673 -4.15 16.03 -14.09
CA VAL A 673 -5.08 14.92 -13.80
C VAL A 673 -6.19 15.44 -12.87
N PRO A 674 -7.25 16.05 -13.41
CA PRO A 674 -8.37 16.51 -12.59
C PRO A 674 -9.03 15.30 -11.91
N GLN A 675 -9.25 15.44 -10.61
CA GLN A 675 -9.88 14.42 -9.80
C GLN A 675 -11.42 14.49 -9.95
N PRO A 676 -12.14 13.37 -9.65
CA PRO A 676 -13.60 13.38 -9.78
C PRO A 676 -14.24 14.39 -8.83
N GLY A 677 -15.34 15.01 -9.28
CA GLY A 677 -16.24 15.79 -8.46
C GLY A 677 -17.01 14.91 -7.45
N LEU A 678 -18.26 15.24 -7.22
CA LEU A 678 -19.12 14.43 -6.35
C LEU A 678 -19.26 13.00 -6.87
N TRP A 679 -18.88 12.05 -6.04
CA TRP A 679 -18.95 10.61 -6.31
C TRP A 679 -19.87 9.94 -5.29
N VAL A 680 -21.01 9.39 -5.72
CA VAL A 680 -21.98 8.73 -4.86
C VAL A 680 -22.04 7.24 -5.18
N MET A 681 -21.97 6.41 -4.16
CA MET A 681 -22.03 4.95 -4.24
C MET A 681 -23.02 4.40 -3.21
N ALA A 682 -23.62 3.26 -3.51
CA ALA A 682 -24.44 2.50 -2.58
C ALA A 682 -24.05 1.04 -2.63
N GLY A 683 -24.01 0.41 -1.48
CA GLY A 683 -23.56 -0.98 -1.37
C GLY A 683 -24.26 -1.79 -0.31
N VAL A 684 -24.10 -3.09 -0.42
CA VAL A 684 -24.57 -4.08 0.52
C VAL A 684 -23.45 -5.08 0.82
N ARG A 685 -23.32 -5.44 2.09
CA ARG A 685 -22.51 -6.57 2.56
C ARG A 685 -23.40 -7.55 3.30
N TRP A 686 -23.23 -8.84 3.02
CA TRP A 686 -24.01 -9.87 3.63
C TRP A 686 -23.13 -11.01 4.15
N ASN A 687 -23.27 -11.34 5.44
CA ASN A 687 -22.67 -12.50 6.07
C ASN A 687 -23.62 -13.68 5.86
N VAL A 688 -23.22 -14.63 5.04
CA VAL A 688 -24.06 -15.77 4.61
C VAL A 688 -24.23 -16.76 5.77
N TRP A 689 -23.13 -17.06 6.52
CA TRP A 689 -23.15 -17.90 7.74
C TRP A 689 -22.06 -17.51 8.75
#